data_9c8cf1cf664c2144082436c2df9721f4
#
_entry.id   9c8cf1cf664c2144082436c2df9721f4
#
_cell.length_a   1.000
_cell.length_b   1.000
_cell.length_c   1.000
_cell.angle_alpha   90.00
_cell.angle_beta   90.00
_cell.angle_gamma   90.00
#
_symmetry.space_group_name_H-M   'P 1'
#
loop_
_entity.id
_entity.type
_entity.pdbx_description
1 polymer ?
#
loop_
_entity_poly.entity_id
_entity_poly.type
_entity_poly.pdbx_seq_one_letter_code
_entity_poly.pdbx_strand_id
1 'polypeptide(L)'
;MVRRLYILLVFVMTSAVLWAQSDLAPLKVTTNTTPTPGYLLLAPNCRISPRPYGSYLGAYNVNGAVIKTGKTVNYPFEFKVFPDGRLGYSELVVFSGASVPAGVYIVDTLFAEQERLEQKRTGYLTTQHDMHMLPNGHRLLLGAEDVTVDMSAVVPGGHPAANVVQAVIQELDGNGNVVVQWRALDHLPITDSYEDLTAPAIRYCHNNSLWIDDDGNWIVSMRHMSQVIKVNRLTGEVMWILGGKSNQFTVIGDHPELAPTYFSYQHDARRQPNGNLSLFDNGTQHTPQYSRGVEYQLDEVNKVARMVWEYRPQPDIYVGIQGGLQNLENGHRLLGWGSAASNGSPGVTEVDSLGNVVFEAYYPKQMFVYRATKIPTWPTGRASATAVARDVLQGETYRYYRVNQFVGLRVEFTKLTSFFYNTTTARRFQWSPKNPLWEGEAPLLKQARIDLTVDGITEHRMTMRFHVDTLMLGRNAEKCMVYYRPQIDSGRFVMLQTSFDAATRELVVENAQAGEFAFGIPAPNPGAPQQPRLVDPIADKRVLADSAYPLRVAVPGRSDRLHVQVSTTSSFSSVLLDSINADDRVMLPAGGAPGRYYWRARAQTQTGWGEWSTVDSFQIAGPYLTIAKPDQDVRWMHDSSYAITWQTNLRGSVQIDLMLGDYVIVTIKDSVPASAQGFLWKVPVSTPISKNYQIRITPREAPYTGITSTTTSLVEIVTFTGVDEEVLAPSPVSVVPQPAQDVLFVSNVGSGLRQVRLFASTGEQVAVVQCDGTRREIDVRELPNGMYIVLVEDYLGRSFRHRVVVNH
;
A
#
# COMPACT_ATOMS: atom_id res chain seq x y z
N MET A 1 -42.58 50.19 9.46
CA MET A 1 -42.66 48.73 9.35
C MET A 1 -41.49 48.11 8.57
N VAL A 2 -40.97 48.69 7.51
CA VAL A 2 -39.91 48.11 6.67
C VAL A 2 -38.54 48.02 7.38
N ARG A 3 -38.15 48.98 8.27
CA ARG A 3 -36.88 48.91 8.99
C ARG A 3 -36.76 47.81 10.08
N ARG A 4 -37.88 47.36 10.64
CA ARG A 4 -37.90 46.24 11.61
C ARG A 4 -37.82 44.87 10.96
N LEU A 5 -38.26 44.76 9.69
CA LEU A 5 -38.17 43.52 8.91
C LEU A 5 -36.74 43.24 8.44
N TYR A 6 -35.96 44.28 8.12
CA TYR A 6 -34.55 44.13 7.71
C TYR A 6 -33.64 43.66 8.85
N ILE A 7 -33.89 44.12 10.08
CA ILE A 7 -33.10 43.71 11.26
C ILE A 7 -33.44 42.25 11.63
N LEU A 8 -34.68 41.80 11.43
CA LEU A 8 -35.09 40.41 11.67
C LEU A 8 -34.53 39.45 10.62
N LEU A 9 -34.45 39.86 9.33
CA LEU A 9 -33.88 39.08 8.25
C LEU A 9 -32.35 38.95 8.40
N VAL A 10 -31.65 39.99 8.84
CA VAL A 10 -30.19 39.94 9.08
C VAL A 10 -29.88 39.07 10.29
N PHE A 11 -30.71 39.11 11.34
CA PHE A 11 -30.55 38.24 12.51
C PHE A 11 -30.88 36.77 12.20
N VAL A 12 -31.84 36.49 11.33
CA VAL A 12 -32.16 35.12 10.90
C VAL A 12 -31.10 34.57 9.95
N MET A 13 -30.51 35.39 9.07
CA MET A 13 -29.38 34.95 8.22
C MET A 13 -28.08 34.71 9.03
N THR A 14 -27.79 35.56 10.02
CA THR A 14 -26.61 35.34 10.88
C THR A 14 -26.80 34.15 11.82
N SER A 15 -28.01 33.88 12.30
CA SER A 15 -28.29 32.68 13.10
C SER A 15 -28.34 31.41 12.25
N ALA A 16 -28.79 31.46 10.99
CA ALA A 16 -28.78 30.31 10.10
C ALA A 16 -27.34 29.90 9.69
N VAL A 17 -26.44 30.86 9.49
CA VAL A 17 -25.01 30.57 9.23
C VAL A 17 -24.31 30.02 10.48
N LEU A 18 -24.67 30.46 11.68
CA LEU A 18 -24.15 29.90 12.93
C LEU A 18 -24.71 28.49 13.24
N TRP A 19 -25.90 28.15 12.77
CA TRP A 19 -26.49 26.83 12.96
C TRP A 19 -25.93 25.79 11.98
N ALA A 20 -25.46 26.18 10.82
CA ALA A 20 -24.88 25.25 9.84
C ALA A 20 -23.48 24.73 10.22
N GLN A 21 -22.82 25.36 11.20
CA GLN A 21 -21.50 24.92 11.73
C GLN A 21 -21.59 24.30 13.13
N SER A 22 -22.78 24.10 13.67
CA SER A 22 -22.96 23.63 15.06
C SER A 22 -22.50 22.19 15.31
N ASP A 23 -22.35 21.38 14.26
CA ASP A 23 -21.94 19.98 14.37
C ASP A 23 -20.48 19.73 13.89
N LEU A 24 -19.72 20.79 13.53
CA LEU A 24 -18.30 20.66 13.24
C LEU A 24 -17.51 20.55 14.56
N ALA A 25 -16.65 19.55 14.65
CA ALA A 25 -15.78 19.38 15.82
C ALA A 25 -14.82 20.58 15.98
N PRO A 26 -14.76 21.23 17.15
CA PRO A 26 -13.88 22.35 17.38
C PRO A 26 -12.41 21.90 17.42
N LEU A 27 -11.53 22.65 16.75
CA LEU A 27 -10.08 22.51 16.83
C LEU A 27 -9.55 23.50 17.87
N LYS A 28 -9.04 22.99 18.99
CA LYS A 28 -8.46 23.81 20.06
C LYS A 28 -6.94 23.92 19.87
N VAL A 29 -6.45 25.11 19.54
CA VAL A 29 -5.02 25.40 19.49
C VAL A 29 -4.51 25.71 20.90
N THR A 30 -3.44 25.05 21.31
CA THR A 30 -2.79 25.21 22.62
C THR A 30 -1.43 25.87 22.52
N THR A 31 -0.74 25.67 21.40
CA THR A 31 0.56 26.31 21.10
C THR A 31 0.46 26.97 19.74
N ASN A 32 0.91 28.21 19.65
CA ASN A 32 0.93 29.00 18.40
C ASN A 32 1.98 30.12 18.54
N THR A 33 3.23 29.78 18.39
CA THR A 33 4.34 30.74 18.54
C THR A 33 4.81 31.26 17.20
N THR A 34 5.35 30.41 16.35
CA THR A 34 5.91 30.74 15.03
C THR A 34 5.56 29.68 13.96
N PRO A 35 4.27 29.29 13.84
CA PRO A 35 3.92 28.26 12.85
C PRO A 35 4.13 28.76 11.42
N THR A 36 4.39 27.84 10.51
CA THR A 36 4.43 28.12 9.08
C THR A 36 3.11 28.72 8.63
N PRO A 37 3.09 29.84 7.93
CA PRO A 37 1.86 30.41 7.37
C PRO A 37 1.19 29.46 6.38
N GLY A 38 -0.12 29.56 6.24
CA GLY A 38 -0.88 28.76 5.28
C GLY A 38 -2.19 28.21 5.83
N TYR A 39 -2.72 27.22 5.12
CA TYR A 39 -3.97 26.55 5.46
C TYR A 39 -3.67 25.12 5.90
N LEU A 40 -4.16 24.76 7.09
CA LEU A 40 -4.10 23.39 7.61
C LEU A 40 -5.33 22.63 7.12
N LEU A 41 -5.13 21.59 6.34
CA LEU A 41 -6.17 20.70 5.81
C LEU A 41 -6.34 19.50 6.72
N LEU A 42 -7.55 19.27 7.21
CA LEU A 42 -7.90 18.18 8.09
C LEU A 42 -9.24 17.55 7.66
N ALA A 43 -9.34 16.23 7.83
CA ALA A 43 -10.57 15.48 7.65
C ALA A 43 -10.97 14.80 8.98
N PRO A 44 -11.43 15.59 9.98
CA PRO A 44 -11.80 15.02 11.26
C PRO A 44 -13.04 14.13 11.13
N ASN A 45 -12.98 12.97 11.75
CA ASN A 45 -14.10 12.05 11.79
C ASN A 45 -14.29 11.44 13.19
N CYS A 46 -15.51 10.97 13.45
CA CYS A 46 -15.90 10.33 14.71
C CYS A 46 -16.61 9.01 14.40
N ARG A 47 -16.07 7.89 14.89
CA ARG A 47 -16.58 6.54 14.59
C ARG A 47 -17.52 5.96 15.63
N ILE A 48 -17.90 6.74 16.64
CA ILE A 48 -18.87 6.29 17.64
C ILE A 48 -20.31 6.60 17.20
N SER A 49 -21.27 5.86 17.77
CA SER A 49 -22.69 6.08 17.54
C SER A 49 -23.40 6.27 18.89
N PRO A 50 -24.24 7.30 19.07
CA PRO A 50 -24.50 8.39 18.11
C PRO A 50 -23.27 9.32 17.98
N ARG A 51 -23.09 9.92 16.77
CA ARG A 51 -21.97 10.83 16.51
C ARG A 51 -22.22 12.18 17.19
N PRO A 52 -21.31 12.66 18.05
CA PRO A 52 -21.44 13.99 18.63
C PRO A 52 -21.13 15.10 17.63
N TYR A 53 -20.39 14.80 16.54
CA TYR A 53 -19.98 15.74 15.51
C TYR A 53 -20.22 15.17 14.12
N GLY A 54 -20.46 16.06 13.14
CA GLY A 54 -20.56 15.73 11.73
C GLY A 54 -19.19 15.36 11.11
N SER A 55 -19.24 14.85 9.90
CA SER A 55 -18.07 14.52 9.09
C SER A 55 -17.79 15.67 8.13
N TYR A 56 -16.56 16.22 8.16
CA TYR A 56 -16.18 17.40 7.39
C TYR A 56 -14.78 17.30 6.81
N LEU A 57 -14.59 17.97 5.67
CA LEU A 57 -13.30 18.44 5.21
C LEU A 57 -13.13 19.87 5.72
N GLY A 58 -12.02 20.17 6.37
CA GLY A 58 -11.77 21.50 6.94
C GLY A 58 -10.44 22.08 6.49
N ALA A 59 -10.46 23.36 6.10
CA ALA A 59 -9.26 24.18 5.97
C ALA A 59 -9.25 25.21 7.09
N TYR A 60 -8.20 25.19 7.90
CA TYR A 60 -8.04 26.03 9.08
C TYR A 60 -6.83 26.96 8.90
N ASN A 61 -6.90 28.14 9.50
CA ASN A 61 -5.72 29.00 9.63
C ASN A 61 -4.85 28.58 10.83
N VAL A 62 -3.73 29.27 11.01
CA VAL A 62 -2.79 29.00 12.11
C VAL A 62 -3.36 29.29 13.50
N ASN A 63 -4.52 29.93 13.63
CA ASN A 63 -5.21 30.14 14.90
C ASN A 63 -6.28 29.06 15.16
N GLY A 64 -6.38 28.05 14.30
CA GLY A 64 -7.41 27.01 14.39
C GLY A 64 -8.79 27.45 13.92
N ALA A 65 -8.92 28.70 13.41
CA ALA A 65 -10.18 29.18 12.87
C ALA A 65 -10.48 28.53 11.51
N VAL A 66 -11.71 28.10 11.35
CA VAL A 66 -12.20 27.48 10.11
C VAL A 66 -12.28 28.54 9.01
N ILE A 67 -11.62 28.32 7.89
CA ILE A 67 -11.64 29.21 6.73
C ILE A 67 -12.56 28.66 5.64
N LYS A 68 -12.54 27.35 5.43
CA LYS A 68 -13.38 26.63 4.46
C LYS A 68 -13.81 25.30 5.03
N THR A 69 -15.03 24.85 4.74
CA THR A 69 -15.51 23.51 5.07
C THR A 69 -16.37 22.94 3.97
N GLY A 70 -16.30 21.60 3.83
CA GLY A 70 -17.24 20.80 3.06
C GLY A 70 -17.76 19.66 3.91
N LYS A 71 -19.10 19.54 4.03
CA LYS A 71 -19.70 18.41 4.75
C LYS A 71 -19.67 17.15 3.88
N THR A 72 -19.27 16.02 4.47
CA THR A 72 -19.25 14.72 3.80
C THR A 72 -20.37 13.82 4.32
N VAL A 73 -20.75 12.82 3.54
CA VAL A 73 -21.83 11.89 3.91
C VAL A 73 -21.32 10.82 4.86
N ASN A 74 -20.14 10.30 4.57
CA ASN A 74 -19.50 9.22 5.32
C ASN A 74 -18.30 9.73 6.11
N TYR A 75 -17.42 8.84 6.53
CA TYR A 75 -16.19 9.19 7.27
C TYR A 75 -15.10 9.62 6.29
N PRO A 76 -14.73 10.92 6.23
CA PRO A 76 -13.62 11.36 5.38
C PRO A 76 -12.28 10.93 5.97
N PHE A 77 -11.35 10.64 5.06
CA PHE A 77 -9.99 10.21 5.39
C PHE A 77 -8.95 11.14 4.78
N GLU A 78 -8.29 10.69 3.71
CA GLU A 78 -7.29 11.50 3.03
C GLU A 78 -7.92 12.79 2.51
N PHE A 79 -7.31 13.94 2.83
CA PHE A 79 -7.72 15.22 2.29
C PHE A 79 -6.51 16.01 1.84
N LYS A 80 -6.40 16.25 0.53
CA LYS A 80 -5.24 16.88 -0.09
C LYS A 80 -5.62 17.81 -1.23
N VAL A 81 -4.62 18.57 -1.70
CA VAL A 81 -4.70 19.38 -2.92
C VAL A 81 -3.84 18.72 -3.99
N PHE A 82 -4.39 18.56 -5.18
CA PHE A 82 -3.65 18.09 -6.35
C PHE A 82 -2.81 19.20 -6.98
N PRO A 83 -1.80 18.86 -7.81
CA PRO A 83 -0.94 19.86 -8.45
C PRO A 83 -1.65 20.94 -9.26
N ASP A 84 -2.85 20.66 -9.76
CA ASP A 84 -3.69 21.59 -10.52
C ASP A 84 -4.65 22.42 -9.66
N GLY A 85 -4.56 22.30 -8.34
CA GLY A 85 -5.38 23.02 -7.38
C GLY A 85 -6.78 22.44 -7.14
N ARG A 86 -7.16 21.31 -7.75
CA ARG A 86 -8.36 20.57 -7.32
C ARG A 86 -8.11 19.91 -5.98
N LEU A 87 -9.17 19.64 -5.26
CA LEU A 87 -9.11 18.95 -3.96
C LEU A 87 -9.47 17.48 -4.15
N GLY A 88 -8.87 16.63 -3.34
CA GLY A 88 -9.20 15.21 -3.31
C GLY A 88 -9.38 14.72 -1.89
N TYR A 89 -10.34 13.81 -1.70
CA TYR A 89 -10.54 13.12 -0.45
C TYR A 89 -11.08 11.72 -0.67
N SER A 90 -10.95 10.89 0.33
CA SER A 90 -11.53 9.55 0.33
C SER A 90 -12.52 9.39 1.47
N GLU A 91 -13.45 8.46 1.34
CA GLU A 91 -14.45 8.14 2.36
C GLU A 91 -14.44 6.66 2.74
N LEU A 92 -14.88 6.40 3.96
CA LEU A 92 -15.14 5.08 4.51
C LEU A 92 -16.59 5.00 4.99
N VAL A 93 -17.29 3.93 4.62
CA VAL A 93 -18.59 3.58 5.18
C VAL A 93 -18.41 2.55 6.28
N VAL A 94 -19.05 2.74 7.42
CA VAL A 94 -19.09 1.74 8.49
C VAL A 94 -20.47 1.11 8.53
N PHE A 95 -20.56 -0.19 8.23
CA PHE A 95 -21.77 -1.00 8.28
C PHE A 95 -21.63 -2.08 9.33
N SER A 96 -22.51 -2.12 10.32
CA SER A 96 -22.55 -3.20 11.32
C SER A 96 -21.19 -3.59 11.92
N GLY A 97 -20.32 -2.58 12.16
CA GLY A 97 -18.96 -2.80 12.67
C GLY A 97 -17.90 -3.12 11.61
N ALA A 98 -18.26 -3.40 10.37
CA ALA A 98 -17.35 -3.53 9.25
C ALA A 98 -17.11 -2.17 8.57
N SER A 99 -15.88 -1.90 8.16
CA SER A 99 -15.50 -0.69 7.42
C SER A 99 -15.28 -1.04 5.95
N VAL A 100 -16.02 -0.37 5.07
CA VAL A 100 -15.93 -0.56 3.62
C VAL A 100 -15.58 0.77 2.96
N PRO A 101 -14.58 0.84 2.06
CA PRO A 101 -14.30 2.05 1.30
C PRO A 101 -15.52 2.50 0.50
N ALA A 102 -15.83 3.81 0.57
CA ALA A 102 -16.96 4.39 -0.15
C ALA A 102 -16.56 5.01 -1.49
N GLY A 103 -15.27 5.24 -1.70
CA GLY A 103 -14.71 5.81 -2.92
C GLY A 103 -13.71 6.94 -2.67
N VAL A 104 -13.16 7.43 -3.76
CA VAL A 104 -12.25 8.59 -3.81
C VAL A 104 -12.97 9.68 -4.60
N TYR A 105 -12.97 10.89 -4.08
CA TYR A 105 -13.69 12.02 -4.64
C TYR A 105 -12.72 13.13 -5.04
N ILE A 106 -12.93 13.70 -6.21
CA ILE A 106 -12.30 14.94 -6.65
C ILE A 106 -13.35 16.03 -6.59
N VAL A 107 -13.04 17.11 -5.88
CA VAL A 107 -13.92 18.24 -5.68
C VAL A 107 -13.23 19.53 -6.09
N ASP A 108 -14.02 20.55 -6.38
CA ASP A 108 -13.50 21.89 -6.59
C ASP A 108 -13.20 22.62 -5.27
N THR A 109 -12.76 23.85 -5.35
CA THR A 109 -12.40 24.69 -4.18
C THR A 109 -13.61 25.18 -3.37
N LEU A 110 -14.83 24.85 -3.82
CA LEU A 110 -16.09 25.04 -3.11
C LEU A 110 -16.66 23.73 -2.56
N PHE A 111 -15.89 22.63 -2.67
CA PHE A 111 -16.25 21.26 -2.28
C PHE A 111 -17.38 20.63 -3.10
N ALA A 112 -17.67 21.17 -4.30
CA ALA A 112 -18.58 20.54 -5.23
C ALA A 112 -17.89 19.35 -5.91
N GLU A 113 -18.55 18.17 -5.87
CA GLU A 113 -18.04 16.95 -6.50
C GLU A 113 -17.89 17.15 -8.01
N GLN A 114 -16.71 16.81 -8.53
CA GLN A 114 -16.37 16.85 -9.95
C GLN A 114 -16.24 15.45 -10.52
N GLU A 115 -15.72 14.52 -9.73
CA GLU A 115 -15.45 13.17 -10.17
C GLU A 115 -15.41 12.22 -8.97
N ARG A 116 -15.94 10.99 -9.14
CA ARG A 116 -15.80 9.89 -8.22
C ARG A 116 -14.96 8.79 -8.88
N LEU A 117 -13.93 8.34 -8.19
CA LEU A 117 -12.96 7.37 -8.68
C LEU A 117 -13.11 6.05 -7.93
N GLU A 118 -13.08 4.96 -8.68
CA GLU A 118 -13.07 3.61 -8.15
C GLU A 118 -12.14 2.73 -8.97
N GLN A 119 -11.55 1.72 -8.37
CA GLN A 119 -10.77 0.73 -9.12
C GLN A 119 -11.67 -0.03 -10.10
N LYS A 120 -11.14 -0.30 -11.27
CA LYS A 120 -11.89 -0.85 -12.41
C LYS A 120 -11.64 -2.34 -12.56
N ARG A 121 -12.19 -3.14 -11.65
CA ARG A 121 -12.22 -4.59 -11.81
C ARG A 121 -13.14 -5.22 -10.79
N THR A 122 -13.88 -6.28 -11.18
CA THR A 122 -14.64 -7.09 -10.24
C THR A 122 -13.69 -7.76 -9.24
N GLY A 123 -13.96 -7.58 -7.95
CA GLY A 123 -13.15 -8.12 -6.85
C GLY A 123 -12.05 -7.19 -6.34
N TYR A 124 -11.85 -6.00 -6.96
CA TYR A 124 -10.95 -4.98 -6.43
C TYR A 124 -11.72 -3.96 -5.60
N LEU A 125 -11.15 -3.62 -4.45
CA LEU A 125 -11.67 -2.59 -3.57
C LEU A 125 -10.72 -1.39 -3.62
N THR A 126 -11.23 -0.21 -3.96
CA THR A 126 -10.48 1.04 -3.80
C THR A 126 -10.28 1.28 -2.32
N THR A 127 -9.05 1.47 -1.86
CA THR A 127 -8.80 1.79 -0.46
C THR A 127 -8.92 3.29 -0.21
N GLN A 128 -9.16 3.68 1.05
CA GLN A 128 -9.31 5.06 1.47
C GLN A 128 -7.97 5.78 1.73
N HIS A 129 -6.82 5.16 1.40
CA HIS A 129 -5.55 5.61 1.96
C HIS A 129 -4.87 6.70 1.14
N ASP A 130 -4.77 6.54 -0.18
CA ASP A 130 -4.07 7.52 -1.01
C ASP A 130 -4.53 7.48 -2.46
N MET A 131 -4.35 8.60 -3.17
CA MET A 131 -4.64 8.75 -4.59
C MET A 131 -3.79 9.87 -5.20
N HIS A 132 -3.55 9.80 -6.50
CA HIS A 132 -2.91 10.87 -7.24
C HIS A 132 -3.60 11.16 -8.57
N MET A 133 -3.60 12.42 -8.95
CA MET A 133 -3.87 12.84 -10.31
C MET A 133 -2.54 13.09 -11.01
N LEU A 134 -2.34 12.41 -12.12
CA LEU A 134 -1.15 12.55 -12.94
C LEU A 134 -1.32 13.69 -13.94
N PRO A 135 -0.22 14.31 -14.39
CA PRO A 135 -0.27 15.44 -15.32
C PRO A 135 -0.87 15.10 -16.68
N ASN A 136 -0.84 13.83 -17.07
CA ASN A 136 -1.49 13.33 -18.30
C ASN A 136 -3.00 13.14 -18.17
N GLY A 137 -3.57 13.50 -17.02
CA GLY A 137 -4.98 13.29 -16.71
C GLY A 137 -5.31 11.88 -16.23
N HIS A 138 -4.33 11.02 -16.03
CA HIS A 138 -4.54 9.72 -15.43
C HIS A 138 -4.77 9.82 -13.92
N ARG A 139 -5.36 8.78 -13.34
CA ARG A 139 -5.62 8.63 -11.91
C ARG A 139 -4.86 7.43 -11.39
N LEU A 140 -4.15 7.62 -10.30
CA LEU A 140 -3.40 6.57 -9.63
C LEU A 140 -4.08 6.26 -8.30
N LEU A 141 -4.53 5.02 -8.12
CA LEU A 141 -5.36 4.59 -6.99
C LEU A 141 -4.70 3.42 -6.26
N LEU A 142 -4.78 3.47 -4.93
CA LEU A 142 -4.51 2.31 -4.09
C LEU A 142 -5.75 1.44 -3.96
N GLY A 143 -5.55 0.14 -3.93
CA GLY A 143 -6.62 -0.83 -3.78
C GLY A 143 -6.19 -2.11 -3.10
N ALA A 144 -7.14 -3.01 -2.94
CA ALA A 144 -6.97 -4.33 -2.38
C ALA A 144 -7.71 -5.38 -3.23
N GLU A 145 -7.18 -6.58 -3.27
CA GLU A 145 -7.79 -7.75 -3.90
C GLU A 145 -7.78 -8.93 -2.93
N ASP A 146 -8.91 -9.61 -2.79
CA ASP A 146 -9.01 -10.87 -2.07
C ASP A 146 -8.58 -12.03 -2.98
N VAL A 147 -7.61 -12.82 -2.54
CA VAL A 147 -7.08 -13.97 -3.27
C VAL A 147 -7.05 -15.19 -2.36
N THR A 148 -7.56 -16.31 -2.82
CA THR A 148 -7.41 -17.57 -2.09
C THR A 148 -6.01 -18.14 -2.32
N VAL A 149 -5.26 -18.37 -1.23
CA VAL A 149 -3.91 -18.92 -1.25
C VAL A 149 -3.84 -20.15 -0.35
N ASP A 150 -3.17 -21.19 -0.82
CA ASP A 150 -2.80 -22.33 0.02
C ASP A 150 -1.60 -21.94 0.89
N MET A 151 -1.87 -21.49 2.10
CA MET A 151 -0.84 -21.09 3.05
C MET A 151 -0.16 -22.30 3.70
N SER A 152 -0.71 -23.49 3.61
CA SER A 152 -0.05 -24.73 4.10
C SER A 152 1.19 -25.08 3.27
N ALA A 153 1.22 -24.65 2.01
CA ALA A 153 2.39 -24.75 1.15
C ALA A 153 3.43 -23.66 1.40
N VAL A 154 3.10 -22.62 2.18
CA VAL A 154 3.95 -21.44 2.42
C VAL A 154 4.57 -21.48 3.81
N VAL A 155 3.77 -21.77 4.85
CA VAL A 155 4.22 -21.83 6.25
C VAL A 155 3.67 -23.06 6.96
N PRO A 156 4.41 -23.66 7.90
CA PRO A 156 3.90 -24.75 8.74
C PRO A 156 2.66 -24.29 9.52
N GLY A 157 1.58 -25.05 9.45
CA GLY A 157 0.31 -24.71 10.08
C GLY A 157 -0.55 -23.69 9.33
N GLY A 158 -0.12 -23.28 8.14
CA GLY A 158 -0.87 -22.36 7.27
C GLY A 158 -2.21 -22.96 6.84
N HIS A 159 -3.21 -22.08 6.67
CA HIS A 159 -4.56 -22.50 6.24
C HIS A 159 -4.55 -22.84 4.73
N PRO A 160 -5.05 -24.02 4.31
CA PRO A 160 -4.94 -24.48 2.92
C PRO A 160 -5.78 -23.67 1.92
N ALA A 161 -6.69 -22.83 2.40
CA ALA A 161 -7.50 -21.93 1.59
C ALA A 161 -7.67 -20.59 2.30
N ALA A 162 -6.57 -19.95 2.66
CA ALA A 162 -6.59 -18.63 3.30
C ALA A 162 -7.13 -17.58 2.34
N ASN A 163 -8.00 -16.70 2.84
CA ASN A 163 -8.34 -15.47 2.14
C ASN A 163 -7.23 -14.43 2.38
N VAL A 164 -6.37 -14.22 1.39
CA VAL A 164 -5.27 -13.29 1.45
C VAL A 164 -5.66 -11.99 0.78
N VAL A 165 -5.69 -10.91 1.55
CA VAL A 165 -5.91 -9.56 1.03
C VAL A 165 -4.57 -8.97 0.60
N GLN A 166 -4.39 -8.80 -0.72
CA GLN A 166 -3.20 -8.19 -1.29
C GLN A 166 -3.41 -6.73 -1.67
N ALA A 167 -2.32 -5.97 -1.70
CA ALA A 167 -2.29 -4.60 -2.22
C ALA A 167 -2.32 -4.60 -3.75
N VAL A 168 -3.08 -3.65 -4.30
CA VAL A 168 -3.16 -3.37 -5.74
C VAL A 168 -2.93 -1.88 -5.97
N ILE A 169 -2.21 -1.54 -7.03
CA ILE A 169 -2.08 -0.18 -7.53
C ILE A 169 -2.60 -0.16 -8.96
N GLN A 170 -3.52 0.74 -9.28
CA GLN A 170 -4.01 0.94 -10.63
C GLN A 170 -3.80 2.38 -11.09
N GLU A 171 -3.25 2.53 -12.28
CA GLU A 171 -3.29 3.77 -13.03
C GLU A 171 -4.40 3.67 -14.07
N LEU A 172 -5.33 4.60 -14.03
CA LEU A 172 -6.46 4.71 -14.96
C LEU A 172 -6.22 5.89 -15.89
N ASP A 173 -6.52 5.74 -17.18
CA ASP A 173 -6.51 6.85 -18.13
C ASP A 173 -7.68 7.83 -17.90
N GLY A 174 -7.75 8.90 -18.69
CA GLY A 174 -8.81 9.90 -18.62
C GLY A 174 -10.22 9.33 -18.89
N ASN A 175 -10.33 8.17 -19.52
CA ASN A 175 -11.59 7.46 -19.80
C ASN A 175 -11.90 6.39 -18.73
N GLY A 176 -11.01 6.20 -17.78
CA GLY A 176 -11.13 5.20 -16.72
C GLY A 176 -10.68 3.80 -17.12
N ASN A 177 -9.94 3.63 -18.22
CA ASN A 177 -9.32 2.35 -18.57
C ASN A 177 -8.06 2.13 -17.75
N VAL A 178 -7.78 0.88 -17.37
CA VAL A 178 -6.55 0.52 -16.66
C VAL A 178 -5.39 0.52 -17.64
N VAL A 179 -4.38 1.36 -17.40
CA VAL A 179 -3.15 1.44 -18.21
C VAL A 179 -1.93 0.89 -17.50
N VAL A 180 -1.94 0.87 -16.16
CA VAL A 180 -0.94 0.17 -15.35
C VAL A 180 -1.64 -0.52 -14.19
N GLN A 181 -1.25 -1.76 -13.92
CA GLN A 181 -1.68 -2.50 -12.76
C GLN A 181 -0.50 -3.20 -12.10
N TRP A 182 -0.38 -3.05 -10.80
CA TRP A 182 0.63 -3.70 -9.98
C TRP A 182 -0.05 -4.43 -8.82
N ARG A 183 0.38 -5.66 -8.55
CA ARG A 183 -0.17 -6.49 -7.47
C ARG A 183 0.96 -7.00 -6.60
N ALA A 184 0.79 -6.90 -5.30
CA ALA A 184 1.86 -7.21 -4.35
C ALA A 184 2.30 -8.68 -4.40
N LEU A 185 1.38 -9.65 -4.56
CA LEU A 185 1.71 -11.08 -4.63
C LEU A 185 2.57 -11.47 -5.84
N ASP A 186 2.59 -10.62 -6.88
CA ASP A 186 3.42 -10.88 -8.05
C ASP A 186 4.90 -10.49 -7.81
N HIS A 187 5.20 -9.73 -6.74
CA HIS A 187 6.50 -9.09 -6.53
C HIS A 187 7.08 -9.26 -5.12
N LEU A 188 6.23 -9.43 -4.10
CA LEU A 188 6.63 -9.46 -2.70
C LEU A 188 6.28 -10.80 -2.06
N PRO A 189 7.22 -11.45 -1.34
CA PRO A 189 6.95 -12.70 -0.65
C PRO A 189 5.93 -12.48 0.47
N ILE A 190 4.92 -13.34 0.55
CA ILE A 190 3.90 -13.27 1.59
C ILE A 190 4.51 -13.46 3.00
N THR A 191 5.63 -14.17 3.08
CA THR A 191 6.37 -14.44 4.32
C THR A 191 7.04 -13.21 4.93
N ASP A 192 7.11 -12.10 4.18
CA ASP A 192 7.62 -10.83 4.70
C ASP A 192 6.62 -10.15 5.64
N SER A 193 5.37 -10.57 5.63
CA SER A 193 4.36 -10.05 6.55
C SER A 193 4.67 -10.36 8.01
N TYR A 194 4.28 -9.45 8.91
CA TYR A 194 4.27 -9.63 10.36
C TYR A 194 2.89 -10.06 10.89
N GLU A 195 1.92 -10.25 10.01
CA GLU A 195 0.61 -10.79 10.38
C GLU A 195 0.68 -12.30 10.60
N ASP A 196 -0.32 -12.85 11.28
CA ASP A 196 -0.43 -14.30 11.49
C ASP A 196 -0.73 -15.01 10.15
N LEU A 197 0.29 -15.65 9.59
CA LEU A 197 0.22 -16.37 8.31
C LEU A 197 -0.49 -17.72 8.42
N THR A 198 -0.88 -18.16 9.61
CA THR A 198 -1.68 -19.38 9.81
C THR A 198 -3.17 -19.09 9.85
N ALA A 199 -3.56 -17.82 9.94
CA ALA A 199 -4.95 -17.40 10.00
C ALA A 199 -5.72 -17.71 8.68
N PRO A 200 -7.03 -17.98 8.75
CA PRO A 200 -7.86 -18.20 7.57
C PRO A 200 -8.11 -16.92 6.75
N ALA A 201 -7.80 -15.75 7.29
CA ALA A 201 -7.89 -14.46 6.60
C ALA A 201 -6.67 -13.60 6.94
N ILE A 202 -5.90 -13.19 5.94
CA ILE A 202 -4.59 -12.54 6.10
C ILE A 202 -4.56 -11.27 5.27
N ARG A 203 -4.28 -10.14 5.90
CA ARG A 203 -3.97 -8.86 5.22
C ARG A 203 -2.46 -8.68 5.16
N TYR A 204 -1.77 -9.37 4.25
CA TYR A 204 -0.34 -9.54 4.38
C TYR A 204 0.50 -8.27 4.15
N CYS A 205 0.09 -7.31 3.31
CA CYS A 205 0.91 -6.14 2.98
C CYS A 205 0.30 -4.79 3.40
N HIS A 206 -0.97 -4.53 3.14
CA HIS A 206 -1.71 -3.29 3.50
C HIS A 206 -0.98 -2.01 3.09
N ASN A 207 -1.10 -1.63 1.80
CA ASN A 207 -0.56 -0.38 1.26
C ASN A 207 -1.34 0.84 1.82
N ASN A 208 -0.67 1.75 2.52
CA ASN A 208 -1.32 2.89 3.18
C ASN A 208 -0.82 4.26 2.73
N SER A 209 0.22 4.32 1.92
CA SER A 209 0.61 5.55 1.21
C SER A 209 1.29 5.22 -0.11
N LEU A 210 1.14 6.14 -1.04
CA LEU A 210 1.74 6.10 -2.37
C LEU A 210 2.30 7.49 -2.67
N TRP A 211 3.52 7.55 -3.15
CA TRP A 211 4.15 8.79 -3.60
C TRP A 211 4.77 8.60 -4.98
N ILE A 212 4.69 9.62 -5.81
CA ILE A 212 5.37 9.65 -7.10
C ILE A 212 6.71 10.35 -6.87
N ASP A 213 7.80 9.59 -6.97
CA ASP A 213 9.16 10.09 -6.78
C ASP A 213 9.59 11.00 -7.95
N ASP A 214 10.69 11.74 -7.77
CA ASP A 214 11.18 12.70 -8.76
C ASP A 214 11.60 12.06 -10.10
N ASP A 215 11.80 10.76 -10.12
CA ASP A 215 12.09 9.97 -11.33
C ASP A 215 10.83 9.33 -11.95
N GLY A 216 9.64 9.62 -11.41
CA GLY A 216 8.36 9.10 -11.87
C GLY A 216 8.00 7.72 -11.35
N ASN A 217 8.88 7.07 -10.60
CA ASN A 217 8.63 5.79 -9.98
C ASN A 217 7.81 5.94 -8.69
N TRP A 218 7.27 4.85 -8.18
CA TRP A 218 6.41 4.87 -7.02
C TRP A 218 7.15 4.51 -5.73
N ILE A 219 6.95 5.28 -4.68
CA ILE A 219 7.32 4.94 -3.31
C ILE A 219 6.03 4.52 -2.60
N VAL A 220 6.01 3.30 -2.05
CA VAL A 220 4.81 2.71 -1.44
C VAL A 220 5.13 2.22 -0.04
N SER A 221 4.30 2.59 0.92
CA SER A 221 4.39 2.08 2.29
C SER A 221 3.55 0.83 2.44
N MET A 222 4.18 -0.29 2.79
CA MET A 222 3.59 -1.60 3.05
C MET A 222 3.52 -1.83 4.57
N ARG A 223 2.40 -1.45 5.19
CA ARG A 223 2.23 -1.36 6.64
C ARG A 223 2.52 -2.68 7.36
N HIS A 224 1.88 -3.78 6.95
CA HIS A 224 1.98 -5.06 7.65
C HIS A 224 3.30 -5.80 7.37
N MET A 225 4.09 -5.27 6.45
CA MET A 225 5.45 -5.75 6.18
C MET A 225 6.50 -4.88 6.86
N SER A 226 6.12 -3.75 7.47
CA SER A 226 7.04 -2.74 8.00
C SER A 226 8.09 -2.32 6.96
N GLN A 227 7.65 -2.17 5.69
CA GLN A 227 8.51 -1.88 4.55
C GLN A 227 8.05 -0.63 3.81
N VAL A 228 9.02 0.11 3.30
CA VAL A 228 8.82 1.09 2.23
C VAL A 228 9.53 0.56 0.99
N ILE A 229 8.81 0.50 -0.12
CA ILE A 229 9.35 -0.02 -1.38
C ILE A 229 9.34 1.06 -2.46
N LYS A 230 10.29 0.99 -3.38
CA LYS A 230 10.25 1.75 -4.62
C LYS A 230 9.97 0.81 -5.79
N VAL A 231 8.97 1.15 -6.58
CA VAL A 231 8.51 0.36 -7.71
C VAL A 231 8.74 1.14 -8.99
N ASN A 232 9.37 0.51 -9.96
CA ASN A 232 9.48 1.06 -11.30
C ASN A 232 8.08 1.08 -11.94
N ARG A 233 7.55 2.28 -12.20
CA ARG A 233 6.21 2.47 -12.75
C ARG A 233 6.01 1.80 -14.12
N LEU A 234 7.06 1.72 -14.93
CA LEU A 234 6.97 1.20 -16.29
C LEU A 234 7.08 -0.32 -16.33
N THR A 235 7.96 -0.91 -15.48
CA THR A 235 8.23 -2.35 -15.48
C THR A 235 7.50 -3.11 -14.39
N GLY A 236 7.03 -2.44 -13.33
CA GLY A 236 6.46 -3.05 -12.14
C GLY A 236 7.49 -3.67 -11.19
N GLU A 237 8.78 -3.63 -11.53
CA GLU A 237 9.83 -4.21 -10.69
C GLU A 237 10.04 -3.42 -9.41
N VAL A 238 10.28 -4.12 -8.31
CA VAL A 238 10.68 -3.51 -7.04
C VAL A 238 12.17 -3.13 -7.13
N MET A 239 12.46 -1.83 -7.15
CA MET A 239 13.80 -1.29 -7.30
C MET A 239 14.61 -1.39 -6.01
N TRP A 240 13.93 -1.21 -4.87
CA TRP A 240 14.52 -1.37 -3.53
C TRP A 240 13.44 -1.53 -2.44
N ILE A 241 13.87 -2.10 -1.31
CA ILE A 241 13.09 -2.30 -0.09
C ILE A 241 13.86 -1.73 1.08
N LEU A 242 13.24 -0.81 1.85
CA LEU A 242 13.74 -0.27 3.10
C LEU A 242 12.85 -0.75 4.26
N GLY A 243 13.46 -1.31 5.28
CA GLY A 243 12.77 -1.85 6.47
C GLY A 243 12.22 -3.26 6.29
N GLY A 244 11.62 -3.80 7.34
CA GLY A 244 11.04 -5.12 7.38
C GLY A 244 12.03 -6.29 7.23
N LYS A 245 11.49 -7.48 6.94
CA LYS A 245 12.28 -8.72 6.86
C LYS A 245 13.23 -8.76 5.66
N SER A 246 12.84 -8.12 4.55
CA SER A 246 13.62 -8.06 3.30
C SER A 246 14.35 -6.73 3.12
N ASN A 247 14.70 -6.05 4.20
CA ASN A 247 15.45 -4.80 4.16
C ASN A 247 16.75 -4.94 3.39
N GLN A 248 16.98 -4.04 2.43
CA GLN A 248 18.19 -4.01 1.59
C GLN A 248 19.19 -2.92 2.01
N PHE A 249 18.81 -2.04 2.94
CA PHE A 249 19.62 -0.88 3.29
C PHE A 249 20.43 -1.11 4.57
N THR A 250 21.64 -0.62 4.59
CA THR A 250 22.37 -0.37 5.83
C THR A 250 21.82 0.91 6.44
N VAL A 251 21.18 0.80 7.60
CA VAL A 251 20.61 1.96 8.30
C VAL A 251 21.65 2.50 9.28
N ILE A 252 21.88 3.81 9.25
CA ILE A 252 22.90 4.51 10.04
C ILE A 252 22.24 5.64 10.82
N GLY A 253 22.58 5.74 12.12
CA GLY A 253 22.12 6.83 12.99
C GLY A 253 20.71 6.67 13.54
N ASP A 254 20.01 5.59 13.22
CA ASP A 254 18.77 5.20 13.87
C ASP A 254 19.04 4.30 15.08
N HIS A 255 18.05 4.03 15.90
CA HIS A 255 18.10 3.25 17.10
C HIS A 255 18.40 1.77 16.80
N PRO A 256 19.55 1.23 17.22
CA PRO A 256 19.97 -0.13 16.85
C PRO A 256 19.05 -1.22 17.43
N GLU A 257 18.38 -0.94 18.56
CA GLU A 257 17.40 -1.85 19.17
C GLU A 257 16.14 -2.05 18.31
N LEU A 258 15.90 -1.19 17.33
CA LEU A 258 14.78 -1.31 16.41
C LEU A 258 15.12 -2.16 15.16
N ALA A 259 16.38 -2.58 15.01
CA ALA A 259 16.77 -3.46 13.91
C ALA A 259 16.03 -4.81 13.98
N PRO A 260 15.73 -5.45 12.83
CA PRO A 260 16.07 -5.04 11.46
C PRO A 260 15.03 -4.12 10.81
N THR A 261 13.91 -3.84 11.44
CA THR A 261 12.81 -3.09 10.86
C THR A 261 13.03 -1.58 10.88
N TYR A 262 13.64 -1.05 11.96
CA TYR A 262 13.87 0.35 12.31
C TYR A 262 12.62 1.19 12.50
N PHE A 263 11.57 0.94 11.75
CA PHE A 263 10.23 1.47 11.89
C PHE A 263 9.22 0.34 11.74
N SER A 264 8.02 0.49 12.29
CA SER A 264 7.03 -0.58 12.20
C SER A 264 5.61 -0.06 12.02
N TYR A 265 4.87 -0.74 11.12
CA TYR A 265 3.49 -0.43 10.78
C TYR A 265 3.28 1.01 10.33
N GLN A 266 4.31 1.61 9.75
CA GLN A 266 4.45 3.01 9.35
C GLN A 266 3.35 3.48 8.40
N HIS A 267 3.17 4.80 8.36
CA HIS A 267 2.30 5.50 7.41
C HIS A 267 3.04 6.63 6.71
N ASP A 268 2.46 7.10 5.61
CA ASP A 268 2.80 8.36 4.95
C ASP A 268 4.27 8.48 4.52
N ALA A 269 4.81 7.44 3.88
CA ALA A 269 6.16 7.48 3.31
C ALA A 269 6.19 8.40 2.08
N ARG A 270 7.05 9.45 2.10
CA ARG A 270 7.12 10.48 1.05
C ARG A 270 8.53 10.94 0.79
N ARG A 271 8.86 11.19 -0.48
CA ARG A 271 10.06 11.95 -0.85
C ARG A 271 9.83 13.42 -0.56
N GLN A 272 10.69 14.00 0.23
CA GLN A 272 10.63 15.41 0.61
C GLN A 272 11.41 16.31 -0.38
N PRO A 273 11.14 17.62 -0.43
CA PRO A 273 11.83 18.55 -1.33
C PRO A 273 13.35 18.57 -1.18
N ASN A 274 13.90 18.27 0.00
CA ASN A 274 15.33 18.13 0.25
C ASN A 274 15.91 16.78 -0.25
N GLY A 275 15.09 15.89 -0.79
CA GLY A 275 15.48 14.59 -1.32
C GLY A 275 15.46 13.44 -0.31
N ASN A 276 15.19 13.72 0.96
CA ASN A 276 15.09 12.70 1.99
C ASN A 276 13.74 11.95 1.89
N LEU A 277 13.70 10.76 2.43
CA LEU A 277 12.48 10.00 2.65
C LEU A 277 11.97 10.29 4.06
N SER A 278 10.76 10.80 4.20
CA SER A 278 10.10 10.91 5.50
C SER A 278 9.01 9.85 5.65
N LEU A 279 8.73 9.45 6.88
CA LEU A 279 7.60 8.59 7.22
C LEU A 279 7.13 8.85 8.66
N PHE A 280 5.89 8.50 8.93
CA PHE A 280 5.34 8.41 10.27
C PHE A 280 5.49 6.97 10.76
N ASP A 281 6.42 6.75 11.70
CA ASP A 281 6.65 5.47 12.32
C ASP A 281 5.63 5.25 13.44
N ASN A 282 4.69 4.33 13.23
CA ASN A 282 3.68 4.01 14.23
C ASN A 282 4.27 3.26 15.44
N GLY A 283 5.41 2.58 15.27
CA GLY A 283 6.12 1.95 16.35
C GLY A 283 5.38 0.78 17.01
N THR A 284 4.52 0.09 16.26
CA THR A 284 3.67 -0.99 16.80
C THR A 284 4.48 -2.15 17.37
N GLN A 285 5.70 -2.38 16.85
CA GLN A 285 6.61 -3.41 17.31
C GLN A 285 7.72 -2.87 18.23
N HIS A 286 7.73 -1.58 18.57
CA HIS A 286 8.66 -1.02 19.54
C HIS A 286 8.35 -1.50 20.95
N THR A 287 9.36 -1.60 21.78
CA THR A 287 9.22 -1.97 23.19
C THR A 287 10.01 -0.99 24.06
N PRO A 288 9.36 -0.10 24.83
CA PRO A 288 7.90 0.17 24.85
C PRO A 288 7.39 0.74 23.53
N GLN A 289 6.07 0.65 23.28
CA GLN A 289 5.46 1.22 22.08
C GLN A 289 5.44 2.75 22.14
N TYR A 290 5.93 3.38 21.07
CA TYR A 290 5.85 4.83 20.85
C TYR A 290 5.84 5.11 19.35
N SER A 291 5.30 6.25 18.97
CA SER A 291 5.29 6.71 17.56
C SER A 291 6.17 7.95 17.40
N ARG A 292 6.73 8.10 16.21
CA ARG A 292 7.63 9.21 15.87
C ARG A 292 7.51 9.63 14.41
N GLY A 293 7.89 10.87 14.11
CA GLY A 293 8.22 11.27 12.75
C GLY A 293 9.70 11.02 12.50
N VAL A 294 10.08 10.45 11.37
CA VAL A 294 11.48 10.17 11.04
C VAL A 294 11.78 10.51 9.58
N GLU A 295 13.02 10.96 9.33
CA GLU A 295 13.50 11.34 8.01
C GLU A 295 14.85 10.68 7.73
N TYR A 296 14.95 10.00 6.58
CA TYR A 296 16.15 9.31 6.13
C TYR A 296 16.71 9.95 4.86
N GLN A 297 17.99 10.24 4.85
CA GLN A 297 18.74 10.50 3.63
C GLN A 297 19.10 9.16 2.99
N LEU A 298 18.65 8.92 1.75
CA LEU A 298 18.88 7.67 1.05
C LEU A 298 19.98 7.79 0.01
N ASP A 299 20.96 6.89 0.08
CA ASP A 299 21.81 6.52 -1.03
C ASP A 299 21.23 5.25 -1.67
N GLU A 300 20.43 5.42 -2.71
CA GLU A 300 19.74 4.32 -3.38
C GLU A 300 20.68 3.39 -4.15
N VAL A 301 21.87 3.87 -4.52
CA VAL A 301 22.89 3.08 -5.24
C VAL A 301 23.61 2.15 -4.30
N ASN A 302 24.16 2.68 -3.19
CA ASN A 302 24.92 1.92 -2.22
C ASN A 302 24.03 1.28 -1.14
N LYS A 303 22.71 1.49 -1.21
CA LYS A 303 21.72 1.00 -0.25
C LYS A 303 22.05 1.42 1.19
N VAL A 304 22.28 2.71 1.40
CA VAL A 304 22.49 3.30 2.73
C VAL A 304 21.35 4.26 3.05
N ALA A 305 20.74 4.07 4.20
CA ALA A 305 19.71 4.96 4.75
C ALA A 305 20.25 5.59 6.04
N ARG A 306 20.49 6.90 6.01
CA ARG A 306 20.98 7.64 7.18
C ARG A 306 19.81 8.39 7.81
N MET A 307 19.46 8.11 9.05
CA MET A 307 18.52 8.92 9.80
C MET A 307 19.14 10.32 10.01
N VAL A 308 18.45 11.35 9.57
CA VAL A 308 18.91 12.74 9.63
C VAL A 308 18.01 13.61 10.50
N TRP A 309 16.83 13.12 10.84
CA TRP A 309 15.91 13.82 11.72
C TRP A 309 14.92 12.84 12.34
N GLU A 310 14.57 13.13 13.60
CA GLU A 310 13.52 12.45 14.36
C GLU A 310 12.78 13.45 15.23
N TYR A 311 11.48 13.23 15.40
CA TYR A 311 10.69 13.83 16.45
C TYR A 311 9.88 12.77 17.18
N ARG A 312 10.20 12.61 18.45
CA ARG A 312 9.49 11.78 19.42
C ARG A 312 9.05 12.66 20.58
N PRO A 313 7.73 12.84 20.79
CA PRO A 313 7.25 13.72 21.85
C PRO A 313 7.58 13.18 23.23
N GLN A 314 7.66 14.06 24.22
CA GLN A 314 7.81 13.71 25.62
C GLN A 314 6.66 14.34 26.43
N PRO A 315 5.80 13.53 27.09
CA PRO A 315 5.83 12.05 27.15
C PRO A 315 5.50 11.40 25.79
N ASP A 316 5.85 10.11 25.69
CA ASP A 316 5.59 9.32 24.48
C ASP A 316 4.12 9.30 24.08
N ILE A 317 3.85 9.42 22.79
CA ILE A 317 2.55 9.17 22.19
C ILE A 317 2.64 7.90 21.36
N TYR A 318 1.69 6.98 21.56
CA TYR A 318 1.55 5.80 20.71
C TYR A 318 0.32 5.90 19.81
N VAL A 319 0.52 5.67 18.53
CA VAL A 319 -0.49 5.74 17.46
C VAL A 319 -0.45 4.43 16.68
N GLY A 320 -1.32 3.49 16.99
CA GLY A 320 -1.32 2.17 16.32
C GLY A 320 -1.75 2.20 14.85
N ILE A 321 -2.48 3.22 14.42
CA ILE A 321 -3.01 3.36 13.05
C ILE A 321 -3.07 4.81 12.60
N GLN A 322 -2.91 5.04 11.29
CA GLN A 322 -2.95 6.39 10.70
C GLN A 322 -1.72 7.23 11.08
N GLY A 323 -1.77 8.51 10.80
CA GLY A 323 -0.67 9.44 11.06
C GLY A 323 0.03 9.88 9.77
N GLY A 324 0.77 10.96 9.85
CA GLY A 324 1.50 11.51 8.71
C GLY A 324 2.56 12.52 9.11
N LEU A 325 3.54 12.73 8.22
CA LEU A 325 4.64 13.66 8.39
C LEU A 325 4.85 14.45 7.10
N GLN A 326 4.75 15.79 7.19
CA GLN A 326 5.02 16.70 6.09
C GLN A 326 6.16 17.66 6.45
N ASN A 327 7.18 17.76 5.59
CA ASN A 327 8.17 18.83 5.67
C ASN A 327 7.61 20.12 5.05
N LEU A 328 7.77 21.23 5.74
CA LEU A 328 7.32 22.54 5.32
C LEU A 328 8.49 23.36 4.75
N GLU A 329 8.18 24.37 3.92
CA GLU A 329 9.17 25.15 3.18
C GLU A 329 10.18 25.89 4.07
N ASN A 330 9.79 26.29 5.28
CA ASN A 330 10.65 26.96 6.25
C ASN A 330 11.51 25.99 7.09
N GLY A 331 11.51 24.69 6.76
CA GLY A 331 12.24 23.67 7.49
C GLY A 331 11.52 23.10 8.72
N HIS A 332 10.29 23.55 9.00
CA HIS A 332 9.44 22.93 10.01
C HIS A 332 8.88 21.59 9.55
N ARG A 333 8.38 20.79 10.49
CA ARG A 333 7.70 19.51 10.22
C ARG A 333 6.34 19.51 10.87
N LEU A 334 5.34 19.07 10.10
CA LEU A 334 3.96 18.92 10.54
C LEU A 334 3.63 17.45 10.74
N LEU A 335 3.21 17.07 11.94
CA LEU A 335 2.78 15.71 12.27
C LEU A 335 1.27 15.70 12.48
N GLY A 336 0.60 14.73 11.85
CA GLY A 336 -0.77 14.34 12.17
C GLY A 336 -0.73 13.08 13.03
N TRP A 337 -1.38 13.09 14.20
CA TRP A 337 -1.30 12.00 15.19
C TRP A 337 -2.39 10.93 15.04
N GLY A 338 -2.99 10.82 13.87
CA GLY A 338 -3.90 9.73 13.53
C GLY A 338 -4.95 9.44 14.59
N SER A 339 -4.99 8.20 15.03
CA SER A 339 -5.95 7.73 16.03
C SER A 339 -5.67 8.20 17.46
N ALA A 340 -4.49 8.71 17.79
CA ALA A 340 -4.14 9.14 19.15
C ALA A 340 -4.97 10.35 19.60
N ALA A 341 -5.43 11.18 18.66
CA ALA A 341 -6.35 12.29 18.94
C ALA A 341 -7.62 11.82 19.67
N SER A 342 -8.08 10.60 19.41
CA SER A 342 -9.24 10.01 20.07
C SER A 342 -9.05 9.76 21.58
N ASN A 343 -7.80 9.65 22.03
CA ASN A 343 -7.44 9.44 23.45
C ASN A 343 -7.10 10.75 24.17
N GLY A 344 -7.20 11.89 23.47
CA GLY A 344 -6.89 13.22 24.03
C GLY A 344 -5.44 13.65 23.82
N SER A 345 -4.68 12.96 22.99
CA SER A 345 -3.39 13.43 22.46
C SER A 345 -3.62 14.52 21.42
N PRO A 346 -2.59 15.29 21.03
CA PRO A 346 -2.69 16.24 19.92
C PRO A 346 -3.27 15.57 18.66
N GLY A 347 -4.10 16.28 17.92
CA GLY A 347 -4.46 15.90 16.56
C GLY A 347 -3.39 16.27 15.57
N VAL A 348 -2.72 17.41 15.83
CA VAL A 348 -1.68 18.00 14.97
C VAL A 348 -0.62 18.66 15.81
N THR A 349 0.66 18.45 15.45
CA THR A 349 1.81 19.16 16.02
C THR A 349 2.70 19.65 14.86
N GLU A 350 3.15 20.91 14.91
CA GLU A 350 4.21 21.41 14.06
C GLU A 350 5.42 21.73 14.93
N VAL A 351 6.58 21.26 14.49
CA VAL A 351 7.86 21.51 15.15
C VAL A 351 8.80 22.26 14.23
N ASP A 352 9.66 23.10 14.79
CA ASP A 352 10.74 23.76 14.07
C ASP A 352 11.86 22.77 13.69
N SER A 353 12.90 23.25 13.05
CA SER A 353 14.05 22.42 12.63
C SER A 353 14.82 21.81 13.81
N LEU A 354 14.65 22.36 15.01
CA LEU A 354 15.32 21.91 16.25
C LEU A 354 14.41 20.96 17.07
N GLY A 355 13.18 20.71 16.61
CA GLY A 355 12.21 19.87 17.31
C GLY A 355 11.37 20.61 18.36
N ASN A 356 11.46 21.96 18.46
CA ASN A 356 10.59 22.70 19.36
C ASN A 356 9.19 22.81 18.80
N VAL A 357 8.16 22.57 19.64
CA VAL A 357 6.76 22.69 19.25
C VAL A 357 6.42 24.17 19.03
N VAL A 358 6.06 24.51 17.80
CA VAL A 358 5.67 25.88 17.38
C VAL A 358 4.16 26.01 17.14
N PHE A 359 3.49 24.89 16.90
CA PHE A 359 2.03 24.82 16.82
C PHE A 359 1.54 23.47 17.33
N GLU A 360 0.47 23.49 18.11
CA GLU A 360 -0.19 22.27 18.57
C GLU A 360 -1.70 22.48 18.71
N ALA A 361 -2.47 21.49 18.23
CA ALA A 361 -3.91 21.58 18.21
C ALA A 361 -4.56 20.24 18.55
N TYR A 362 -5.68 20.30 19.26
CA TYR A 362 -6.44 19.18 19.79
C TYR A 362 -7.86 19.16 19.25
N TYR A 363 -8.36 17.97 18.99
CA TYR A 363 -9.78 17.70 18.82
C TYR A 363 -10.39 17.18 20.12
N PRO A 364 -11.72 17.23 20.28
CA PRO A 364 -12.40 16.49 21.34
C PRO A 364 -12.05 15.01 21.32
N LYS A 365 -12.05 14.36 22.47
CA LYS A 365 -11.86 12.90 22.55
C LYS A 365 -12.79 12.17 21.60
N GLN A 366 -12.37 11.00 21.10
CA GLN A 366 -13.08 10.14 20.13
C GLN A 366 -13.08 10.66 18.68
N MET A 367 -12.42 11.79 18.39
CA MET A 367 -12.16 12.25 17.03
C MET A 367 -10.89 11.62 16.49
N PHE A 368 -10.89 11.36 15.20
CA PHE A 368 -9.76 10.84 14.43
C PHE A 368 -9.38 11.86 13.37
N VAL A 369 -8.09 11.94 13.09
CA VAL A 369 -7.54 12.74 11.99
C VAL A 369 -6.60 11.86 11.20
N TYR A 370 -6.98 11.45 9.99
CA TYR A 370 -6.18 10.50 9.23
C TYR A 370 -4.76 11.00 8.98
N ARG A 371 -4.65 12.20 8.38
CA ARG A 371 -3.41 12.95 8.16
C ARG A 371 -3.66 14.44 8.38
N ALA A 372 -2.58 15.19 8.60
CA ALA A 372 -2.57 16.65 8.56
C ALA A 372 -1.71 17.10 7.37
N THR A 373 -2.24 18.02 6.57
CA THR A 373 -1.51 18.58 5.43
C THR A 373 -1.60 20.10 5.52
N LYS A 374 -0.49 20.81 5.29
CA LYS A 374 -0.45 22.26 5.22
C LYS A 374 -0.13 22.72 3.81
N ILE A 375 -0.89 23.68 3.31
CA ILE A 375 -0.67 24.31 2.00
C ILE A 375 -0.45 25.81 2.18
N PRO A 376 0.46 26.43 1.40
CA PRO A 376 0.79 27.86 1.58
C PRO A 376 -0.37 28.78 1.19
N THR A 377 -1.15 28.42 0.19
CA THR A 377 -2.27 29.22 -0.32
C THR A 377 -3.46 28.34 -0.70
N TRP A 378 -4.66 28.87 -0.54
CA TRP A 378 -5.86 28.24 -1.04
C TRP A 378 -5.91 28.33 -2.57
N PRO A 379 -6.25 27.26 -3.30
CA PRO A 379 -6.19 27.20 -4.76
C PRO A 379 -7.36 27.97 -5.41
N THR A 380 -7.30 29.29 -5.39
CA THR A 380 -8.35 30.17 -5.94
C THR A 380 -8.32 30.30 -7.46
N GLY A 381 -7.31 29.81 -8.14
CA GLY A 381 -7.07 30.04 -9.55
C GLY A 381 -6.55 31.45 -9.89
N ARG A 382 -6.31 32.29 -8.89
CA ARG A 382 -5.76 33.64 -9.07
C ARG A 382 -4.26 33.61 -9.20
N ALA A 383 -3.69 34.54 -9.99
CA ALA A 383 -2.26 34.73 -10.05
C ALA A 383 -1.69 35.14 -8.69
N SER A 384 -0.61 34.48 -8.29
CA SER A 384 0.12 34.80 -7.05
C SER A 384 0.98 36.06 -7.16
N ALA A 385 1.41 36.38 -8.39
CA ALA A 385 2.12 37.63 -8.72
C ALA A 385 1.75 38.04 -10.15
N THR A 386 1.63 39.38 -10.36
CA THR A 386 1.38 39.96 -11.67
C THR A 386 2.26 41.19 -11.83
N ALA A 387 2.97 41.30 -12.95
CA ALA A 387 3.77 42.45 -13.30
C ALA A 387 3.58 42.85 -14.76
N VAL A 388 3.71 44.15 -15.03
CA VAL A 388 3.50 44.75 -16.37
C VAL A 388 4.76 45.49 -16.75
N ALA A 389 5.26 45.28 -17.97
CA ALA A 389 6.23 46.10 -18.63
C ALA A 389 5.54 46.89 -19.74
N ARG A 390 5.87 48.17 -19.87
CA ARG A 390 5.27 49.09 -20.83
C ARG A 390 6.33 49.58 -21.78
N ASP A 391 5.91 49.91 -23.01
CA ASP A 391 6.76 50.50 -24.05
C ASP A 391 8.05 49.66 -24.22
N VAL A 392 7.87 48.31 -24.34
CA VAL A 392 9.01 47.39 -24.47
C VAL A 392 9.70 47.61 -25.83
N LEU A 393 11.03 47.46 -25.82
CA LEU A 393 11.88 47.69 -26.99
C LEU A 393 12.65 46.43 -27.37
N GLN A 394 12.99 46.32 -28.64
CA GLN A 394 13.86 45.24 -29.12
C GLN A 394 15.27 45.39 -28.57
N GLY A 395 15.89 44.29 -28.19
CA GLY A 395 17.24 44.25 -27.61
C GLY A 395 17.28 44.50 -26.11
N GLU A 396 16.19 44.94 -25.51
CA GLU A 396 16.12 45.24 -24.09
C GLU A 396 15.62 44.04 -23.28
N THR A 397 16.11 43.92 -22.04
CA THR A 397 15.74 42.86 -21.10
C THR A 397 14.84 43.40 -20.01
N TYR A 398 13.67 42.79 -19.85
CA TYR A 398 12.66 43.17 -18.86
C TYR A 398 12.58 42.09 -17.77
N ARG A 399 12.71 42.56 -16.51
CA ARG A 399 12.51 41.71 -15.35
C ARG A 399 11.18 42.05 -14.70
N TYR A 400 10.24 41.11 -14.65
CA TYR A 400 8.88 41.37 -14.20
C TYR A 400 8.78 41.43 -12.69
N TYR A 401 8.66 42.66 -12.17
CA TYR A 401 8.49 42.96 -10.74
C TYR A 401 7.23 43.76 -10.48
N ARG A 402 6.61 43.52 -9.32
CA ARG A 402 5.64 44.42 -8.73
C ARG A 402 5.97 44.61 -7.24
N VAL A 403 6.31 45.82 -6.80
CA VAL A 403 6.52 46.16 -5.40
C VAL A 403 7.29 45.10 -4.62
N ASN A 404 8.54 44.89 -4.94
CA ASN A 404 9.42 43.88 -4.36
C ASN A 404 9.03 42.39 -4.62
N GLN A 405 8.03 42.11 -5.42
CA GLN A 405 7.62 40.77 -5.79
C GLN A 405 8.03 40.43 -7.22
N PHE A 406 9.03 39.59 -7.36
CA PHE A 406 9.47 39.04 -8.66
C PHE A 406 8.52 37.94 -9.14
N VAL A 407 8.09 38.04 -10.40
CA VAL A 407 7.22 37.03 -11.02
C VAL A 407 7.97 35.72 -11.28
N GLY A 408 9.29 35.76 -11.38
CA GLY A 408 10.12 34.62 -11.76
C GLY A 408 10.45 34.57 -13.24
N LEU A 409 10.21 35.66 -13.97
CA LEU A 409 10.42 35.75 -15.42
C LEU A 409 11.28 36.96 -15.76
N ARG A 410 12.27 36.72 -16.63
CA ARG A 410 13.00 37.74 -17.41
C ARG A 410 12.80 37.48 -18.89
N VAL A 411 12.64 38.55 -19.66
CA VAL A 411 12.38 38.45 -21.12
C VAL A 411 13.29 39.47 -21.82
N GLU A 412 14.04 39.00 -22.83
CA GLU A 412 14.72 39.83 -23.80
C GLU A 412 13.99 39.72 -25.15
N PHE A 413 13.59 40.87 -25.73
CA PHE A 413 12.90 40.87 -27.01
C PHE A 413 13.93 40.87 -28.13
N THR A 414 14.22 39.70 -28.70
CA THR A 414 15.18 39.52 -29.81
C THR A 414 14.62 39.98 -31.16
N LYS A 415 13.28 39.95 -31.31
CA LYS A 415 12.54 40.53 -32.41
C LYS A 415 11.27 41.21 -31.90
N LEU A 416 10.97 42.41 -32.33
CA LEU A 416 9.78 43.13 -31.91
C LEU A 416 9.24 44.02 -33.05
N THR A 417 7.96 43.86 -33.34
CA THR A 417 7.18 44.81 -34.13
C THR A 417 5.98 45.24 -33.31
N SER A 418 5.89 46.52 -32.97
CA SER A 418 4.86 47.02 -32.06
C SER A 418 4.33 48.36 -32.51
N PHE A 419 3.14 48.71 -32.00
CA PHE A 419 2.57 50.03 -32.05
C PHE A 419 3.16 50.90 -30.92
N PHE A 420 2.91 52.22 -30.97
CA PHE A 420 3.11 53.11 -29.83
C PHE A 420 2.21 52.58 -28.66
N TYR A 421 2.76 52.62 -27.45
CA TYR A 421 2.05 52.13 -26.22
C TYR A 421 1.80 50.61 -26.20
N ASN A 422 2.82 49.86 -26.38
CA ASN A 422 2.73 48.40 -26.17
C ASN A 422 2.87 48.02 -24.68
N THR A 423 2.27 46.93 -24.30
CA THR A 423 2.40 46.38 -22.97
C THR A 423 2.58 44.85 -22.97
N THR A 424 3.29 44.37 -22.00
CA THR A 424 3.42 42.96 -21.73
C THR A 424 3.08 42.67 -20.28
N THR A 425 2.27 41.63 -20.01
CA THR A 425 1.84 41.29 -18.65
C THR A 425 2.23 39.86 -18.34
N ALA A 426 3.08 39.69 -17.33
CA ALA A 426 3.45 38.37 -16.79
C ALA A 426 2.65 38.08 -15.51
N ARG A 427 2.08 36.86 -15.45
CA ARG A 427 1.37 36.35 -14.28
C ARG A 427 1.99 35.04 -13.84
N ARG A 428 2.28 34.90 -12.55
CA ARG A 428 2.70 33.65 -11.93
C ARG A 428 1.54 33.03 -11.17
N PHE A 429 1.40 31.70 -11.30
CA PHE A 429 0.46 30.89 -10.54
C PHE A 429 1.24 29.83 -9.75
N GLN A 430 0.75 29.47 -8.60
CA GLN A 430 1.32 28.43 -7.73
C GLN A 430 0.81 27.02 -8.03
N TRP A 431 -0.10 26.91 -8.99
CA TRP A 431 -0.72 25.66 -9.39
C TRP A 431 -0.49 25.43 -10.87
N SER A 432 -0.29 24.19 -11.26
CA SER A 432 -0.15 23.78 -12.64
C SER A 432 -1.44 24.05 -13.45
N PRO A 433 -1.39 24.00 -14.79
CA PRO A 433 -2.59 24.07 -15.61
C PRO A 433 -3.61 22.99 -15.25
N LYS A 434 -4.90 23.30 -15.31
CA LYS A 434 -5.99 22.33 -15.15
C LYS A 434 -6.17 21.51 -16.43
N ASN A 435 -6.25 20.18 -16.29
CA ASN A 435 -6.47 19.24 -17.40
C ASN A 435 -5.62 19.57 -18.64
N PRO A 436 -4.28 19.67 -18.49
CA PRO A 436 -3.43 20.03 -19.61
C PRO A 436 -3.40 18.92 -20.65
N LEU A 437 -3.50 19.29 -21.91
CA LEU A 437 -3.26 18.40 -23.05
C LEU A 437 -1.81 18.55 -23.48
N TRP A 438 -1.16 17.47 -23.87
CA TRP A 438 0.26 17.44 -24.24
C TRP A 438 0.43 16.97 -25.69
N GLU A 439 1.46 17.48 -26.35
CA GLU A 439 2.02 16.87 -27.55
C GLU A 439 3.09 15.88 -27.10
N GLY A 440 2.83 14.58 -27.27
CA GLY A 440 3.66 13.51 -26.73
C GLY A 440 3.33 13.13 -25.27
N GLU A 441 4.29 12.54 -24.58
CA GLU A 441 4.14 12.10 -23.20
C GLU A 441 4.08 13.29 -22.22
N ALA A 442 3.17 13.22 -21.25
CA ALA A 442 3.04 14.24 -20.23
C ALA A 442 4.26 14.21 -19.28
N PRO A 443 4.81 15.39 -18.92
CA PRO A 443 5.93 15.46 -17.98
C PRO A 443 5.50 15.17 -16.55
N LEU A 444 6.47 14.94 -15.67
CA LEU A 444 6.31 15.09 -14.22
C LEU A 444 6.18 16.58 -13.92
N LEU A 445 4.95 17.05 -13.82
CA LEU A 445 4.62 18.45 -13.77
C LEU A 445 4.96 19.08 -12.41
N LYS A 446 5.58 20.23 -12.42
CA LYS A 446 5.84 21.05 -11.23
C LYS A 446 4.65 21.97 -10.94
N GLN A 447 4.44 22.32 -9.68
CA GLN A 447 3.33 23.17 -9.22
C GLN A 447 3.59 24.65 -9.56
N ALA A 448 3.82 24.98 -10.81
CA ALA A 448 4.04 26.33 -11.26
C ALA A 448 3.53 26.57 -12.68
N ARG A 449 3.06 27.75 -12.93
CA ARG A 449 2.64 28.21 -14.26
C ARG A 449 2.96 29.70 -14.42
N ILE A 450 3.37 30.08 -15.62
CA ILE A 450 3.54 31.50 -16.04
C ILE A 450 2.65 31.74 -17.25
N ASP A 451 1.87 32.81 -17.23
CA ASP A 451 1.22 33.38 -18.40
C ASP A 451 1.98 34.66 -18.79
N LEU A 452 2.28 34.82 -20.06
CA LEU A 452 2.74 36.06 -20.63
C LEU A 452 1.79 36.49 -21.75
N THR A 453 1.18 37.65 -21.61
CA THR A 453 0.34 38.29 -22.62
C THR A 453 1.01 39.51 -23.15
N VAL A 454 0.76 39.82 -24.42
CA VAL A 454 1.23 41.01 -25.11
C VAL A 454 0.06 41.82 -25.69
N ASP A 455 0.17 43.11 -25.65
CA ASP A 455 -0.81 44.03 -26.25
C ASP A 455 -0.07 45.17 -26.99
N GLY A 456 -0.58 45.58 -28.14
CA GLY A 456 0.08 46.53 -29.03
C GLY A 456 1.35 45.98 -29.70
N ILE A 457 1.56 44.65 -29.72
CA ILE A 457 2.68 43.93 -30.34
C ILE A 457 2.15 42.99 -31.39
N THR A 458 2.60 43.16 -32.63
CA THR A 458 2.11 42.37 -33.77
C THR A 458 3.03 41.18 -34.10
N GLU A 459 4.33 41.32 -33.83
CA GLU A 459 5.30 40.25 -34.01
C GLU A 459 6.37 40.33 -32.94
N HIS A 460 6.72 39.16 -32.38
CA HIS A 460 7.77 39.09 -31.38
C HIS A 460 8.48 37.76 -31.37
N ARG A 461 9.76 37.77 -30.98
CA ARG A 461 10.55 36.64 -30.52
C ARG A 461 11.32 37.06 -29.29
N MET A 462 11.50 36.12 -28.37
CA MET A 462 12.06 36.43 -27.06
C MET A 462 13.02 35.31 -26.61
N THR A 463 14.06 35.71 -25.90
CA THR A 463 14.75 34.84 -24.97
C THR A 463 14.09 34.99 -23.62
N MET A 464 13.53 33.89 -23.12
CA MET A 464 12.84 33.85 -21.82
C MET A 464 13.68 33.12 -20.81
N ARG A 465 13.74 33.64 -19.57
CA ARG A 465 14.49 33.05 -18.47
C ARG A 465 13.57 32.93 -17.27
N PHE A 466 13.40 31.70 -16.79
CA PHE A 466 12.49 31.33 -15.69
C PHE A 466 13.31 30.95 -14.46
N HIS A 467 13.21 31.77 -13.40
CA HIS A 467 13.98 31.61 -12.17
C HIS A 467 13.39 30.46 -11.31
N VAL A 468 14.11 29.35 -11.19
CA VAL A 468 13.59 28.10 -10.62
C VAL A 468 13.22 28.21 -9.16
N ASP A 469 13.96 29.01 -8.35
CA ASP A 469 13.66 29.16 -6.92
C ASP A 469 12.42 30.03 -6.69
N THR A 470 12.26 31.12 -7.51
CA THR A 470 11.05 31.94 -7.45
C THR A 470 9.79 31.15 -7.86
N LEU A 471 9.95 30.24 -8.81
CA LEU A 471 8.87 29.37 -9.27
C LEU A 471 8.67 28.15 -8.38
N MET A 472 9.55 27.95 -7.38
CA MET A 472 9.49 26.84 -6.43
C MET A 472 9.46 25.49 -7.15
N LEU A 473 10.28 25.32 -8.21
CA LEU A 473 10.33 24.10 -8.99
C LEU A 473 10.96 22.92 -8.22
N GLY A 474 11.54 23.20 -7.05
CA GLY A 474 12.02 22.21 -6.11
C GLY A 474 13.24 21.43 -6.61
N ARG A 475 13.36 20.20 -6.13
CA ARG A 475 14.46 19.30 -6.48
C ARG A 475 14.44 18.95 -7.97
N ASN A 476 15.63 18.75 -8.56
CA ASN A 476 15.84 18.47 -9.98
C ASN A 476 15.29 19.56 -10.91
N ALA A 477 15.24 20.81 -10.47
CA ALA A 477 14.79 21.94 -11.29
C ALA A 477 15.65 22.08 -12.56
N GLU A 478 16.93 21.71 -12.49
CA GLU A 478 17.87 21.68 -13.62
C GLU A 478 17.50 20.66 -14.70
N LYS A 479 16.68 19.67 -14.38
CA LYS A 479 16.15 18.66 -15.32
C LYS A 479 14.79 19.04 -15.92
N CYS A 480 14.21 20.15 -15.43
CA CYS A 480 12.92 20.60 -15.94
C CYS A 480 13.07 21.15 -17.36
N MET A 481 12.08 20.84 -18.18
CA MET A 481 11.84 21.48 -19.46
C MET A 481 10.68 22.47 -19.33
N VAL A 482 10.68 23.47 -20.19
CA VAL A 482 9.58 24.42 -20.32
C VAL A 482 8.62 23.89 -21.39
N TYR A 483 7.34 23.84 -21.04
CA TYR A 483 6.25 23.48 -21.93
C TYR A 483 5.41 24.70 -22.23
N TYR A 484 5.02 24.86 -23.48
CA TYR A 484 4.38 26.07 -23.99
C TYR A 484 3.10 25.74 -24.77
N ARG A 485 2.10 26.58 -24.60
CA ARG A 485 0.97 26.70 -25.53
C ARG A 485 0.65 28.15 -25.81
N PRO A 486 0.23 28.48 -27.06
CA PRO A 486 0.02 29.90 -27.47
C PRO A 486 -1.21 30.52 -26.80
N GLN A 487 -2.24 29.75 -26.49
CA GLN A 487 -3.47 30.21 -25.89
C GLN A 487 -3.56 29.81 -24.41
N ILE A 488 -3.82 30.76 -23.54
CA ILE A 488 -4.00 30.53 -22.11
C ILE A 488 -5.25 29.65 -21.90
N ASP A 489 -5.13 28.65 -21.06
CA ASP A 489 -6.16 27.66 -20.69
C ASP A 489 -6.70 26.84 -21.89
N SER A 490 -6.07 26.85 -23.05
CA SER A 490 -6.54 26.15 -24.24
C SER A 490 -5.40 25.64 -25.14
N GLY A 491 -5.63 24.50 -25.80
CA GLY A 491 -4.67 23.87 -26.70
C GLY A 491 -3.72 22.89 -25.99
N ARG A 492 -2.83 22.28 -26.79
CA ARG A 492 -1.82 21.34 -26.34
C ARG A 492 -0.54 22.06 -25.97
N PHE A 493 0.10 21.63 -24.88
CA PHE A 493 1.47 22.03 -24.57
C PHE A 493 2.46 21.29 -25.45
N VAL A 494 3.43 22.01 -25.96
CA VAL A 494 4.60 21.48 -26.68
C VAL A 494 5.84 21.70 -25.83
N MET A 495 6.74 20.74 -25.80
CA MET A 495 8.03 20.87 -25.11
C MET A 495 8.93 21.82 -25.90
N LEU A 496 9.49 22.83 -25.24
CA LEU A 496 10.46 23.75 -25.82
C LEU A 496 11.89 23.28 -25.50
N GLN A 497 12.80 23.52 -26.42
CA GLN A 497 14.21 23.36 -26.16
C GLN A 497 14.61 24.30 -25.01
N THR A 498 15.03 23.69 -23.92
CA THR A 498 15.32 24.40 -22.67
C THR A 498 16.76 24.09 -22.24
N SER A 499 17.50 25.11 -21.83
CA SER A 499 18.79 24.96 -21.16
C SER A 499 18.71 25.48 -19.72
N PHE A 500 19.59 25.00 -18.85
CA PHE A 500 19.66 25.46 -17.45
C PHE A 500 20.93 26.28 -17.23
N ASP A 501 20.75 27.53 -16.82
CA ASP A 501 21.84 28.42 -16.39
C ASP A 501 22.06 28.26 -14.89
N ALA A 502 23.12 27.53 -14.52
CA ALA A 502 23.43 27.24 -13.12
C ALA A 502 23.85 28.49 -12.32
N ALA A 503 24.46 29.50 -12.98
CA ALA A 503 24.92 30.70 -12.32
C ALA A 503 23.75 31.59 -11.87
N THR A 504 22.72 31.69 -12.69
CA THR A 504 21.52 32.51 -12.40
C THR A 504 20.34 31.65 -11.88
N ARG A 505 20.48 30.31 -11.89
CA ARG A 505 19.43 29.35 -11.54
C ARG A 505 18.17 29.58 -12.35
N GLU A 506 18.32 29.67 -13.66
CA GLU A 506 17.22 29.93 -14.58
C GLU A 506 17.14 28.86 -15.68
N LEU A 507 15.89 28.46 -16.01
CA LEU A 507 15.60 27.75 -17.25
C LEU A 507 15.52 28.79 -18.38
N VAL A 508 16.24 28.52 -19.47
CA VAL A 508 16.37 29.45 -20.60
C VAL A 508 15.74 28.82 -21.84
N VAL A 509 14.87 29.61 -22.49
CA VAL A 509 14.23 29.25 -23.73
C VAL A 509 14.48 30.38 -24.74
N GLU A 510 15.07 30.02 -25.86
CA GLU A 510 15.30 30.96 -26.95
C GLU A 510 14.16 30.92 -27.98
N ASN A 511 14.01 32.02 -28.70
CA ASN A 511 13.03 32.14 -29.79
C ASN A 511 11.56 31.90 -29.36
N ALA A 512 11.24 32.13 -28.09
CA ALA A 512 9.92 31.95 -27.49
C ALA A 512 8.91 33.01 -28.00
N GLN A 513 7.63 32.72 -27.80
CA GLN A 513 6.50 33.61 -28.01
C GLN A 513 5.69 33.78 -26.73
N ALA A 514 4.81 34.78 -26.68
CA ALA A 514 3.88 34.95 -25.57
C ALA A 514 2.84 33.83 -25.55
N GLY A 515 2.37 33.46 -24.35
CA GLY A 515 1.40 32.40 -24.14
C GLY A 515 1.47 31.86 -22.71
N GLU A 516 1.11 30.62 -22.53
CA GLU A 516 1.14 29.91 -21.25
C GLU A 516 2.30 28.93 -21.17
N PHE A 517 2.99 28.93 -20.03
CA PHE A 517 4.17 28.12 -19.76
C PHE A 517 3.96 27.26 -18.53
N ALA A 518 4.22 25.95 -18.66
CA ALA A 518 4.28 24.99 -17.59
C ALA A 518 5.69 24.38 -17.48
N PHE A 519 6.03 23.81 -16.34
CA PHE A 519 7.35 23.29 -16.02
C PHE A 519 7.24 21.83 -15.60
N GLY A 520 8.13 20.97 -16.08
CA GLY A 520 8.11 19.56 -15.70
C GLY A 520 9.34 18.81 -16.16
N ILE A 521 9.63 17.69 -15.51
CA ILE A 521 10.66 16.77 -15.93
C ILE A 521 10.06 15.88 -17.01
N PRO A 522 10.68 15.74 -18.20
CA PRO A 522 10.18 14.84 -19.23
C PRO A 522 9.97 13.43 -18.69
N ALA A 523 8.83 12.83 -19.02
CA ALA A 523 8.61 11.43 -18.68
C ALA A 523 9.66 10.55 -19.36
N PRO A 524 10.22 9.56 -18.67
CA PRO A 524 11.10 8.59 -19.31
C PRO A 524 10.34 7.87 -20.44
N ASN A 525 11.01 7.60 -21.53
CA ASN A 525 10.41 6.81 -22.61
C ASN A 525 10.05 5.42 -22.04
N PRO A 526 8.79 4.96 -22.15
CA PRO A 526 8.38 3.67 -21.60
C PRO A 526 9.12 2.47 -22.19
N GLY A 527 9.83 2.65 -23.32
CA GLY A 527 10.51 1.53 -24.00
C GLY A 527 9.52 0.49 -24.55
N ALA A 528 10.04 -0.66 -24.98
CA ALA A 528 9.23 -1.81 -25.36
C ALA A 528 8.53 -2.38 -24.10
N PRO A 529 7.29 -2.92 -24.23
CA PRO A 529 6.60 -3.53 -23.12
C PRO A 529 7.39 -4.71 -22.58
N GLN A 530 7.39 -4.86 -21.26
CA GLN A 530 8.00 -6.01 -20.60
C GLN A 530 7.32 -7.31 -21.01
N GLN A 531 8.09 -8.40 -21.01
CA GLN A 531 7.60 -9.72 -21.33
C GLN A 531 6.55 -10.16 -20.29
N PRO A 532 5.32 -10.51 -20.68
CA PRO A 532 4.31 -10.97 -19.75
C PRO A 532 4.66 -12.31 -19.11
N ARG A 533 4.14 -12.55 -17.91
CA ARG A 533 4.19 -13.84 -17.23
C ARG A 533 2.81 -14.48 -17.22
N LEU A 534 2.74 -15.73 -17.62
CA LEU A 534 1.51 -16.52 -17.54
C LEU A 534 1.24 -16.86 -16.07
N VAL A 535 -0.01 -16.73 -15.63
CA VAL A 535 -0.40 -16.92 -14.23
C VAL A 535 -1.28 -18.15 -14.03
N ASP A 536 -2.27 -18.31 -14.89
CA ASP A 536 -3.22 -19.43 -14.80
C ASP A 536 -3.94 -19.63 -16.16
N PRO A 537 -4.03 -20.86 -16.66
CA PRO A 537 -3.47 -22.12 -16.18
C PRO A 537 -1.98 -22.31 -16.56
N ILE A 538 -1.18 -22.86 -15.67
CA ILE A 538 0.25 -23.17 -15.89
C ILE A 538 0.58 -24.59 -15.44
N ALA A 539 1.79 -25.05 -15.78
CA ALA A 539 2.34 -26.33 -15.32
C ALA A 539 1.42 -27.54 -15.55
N ASP A 540 0.88 -27.64 -16.78
CA ASP A 540 -0.05 -28.72 -17.16
C ASP A 540 -1.34 -28.81 -16.30
N LYS A 541 -1.78 -27.72 -15.70
CA LYS A 541 -3.03 -27.67 -14.94
C LYS A 541 -4.19 -28.28 -15.73
N ARG A 542 -4.99 -29.11 -15.08
CA ARG A 542 -6.18 -29.72 -15.69
C ARG A 542 -7.37 -28.77 -15.58
N VAL A 543 -7.86 -28.33 -16.73
CA VAL A 543 -9.00 -27.42 -16.88
C VAL A 543 -10.21 -28.19 -17.36
N LEU A 544 -11.37 -27.86 -16.82
CA LEU A 544 -12.64 -28.47 -17.24
C LEU A 544 -13.20 -27.76 -18.48
N ALA A 545 -13.64 -28.53 -19.48
CA ALA A 545 -14.13 -27.99 -20.75
C ALA A 545 -15.61 -27.54 -20.73
N ASP A 546 -16.32 -27.71 -19.64
CA ASP A 546 -17.78 -27.51 -19.54
C ASP A 546 -18.21 -26.03 -19.54
N SER A 547 -17.28 -25.12 -19.37
CA SER A 547 -17.52 -23.68 -19.39
C SER A 547 -16.26 -22.90 -19.77
N ALA A 548 -16.46 -21.62 -20.10
CA ALA A 548 -15.35 -20.74 -20.42
C ALA A 548 -14.36 -20.62 -19.23
N TYR A 549 -13.06 -20.65 -19.52
CA TYR A 549 -12.00 -20.61 -18.54
C TYR A 549 -11.16 -19.33 -18.70
N PRO A 550 -10.88 -18.56 -17.64
CA PRO A 550 -10.07 -17.35 -17.72
C PRO A 550 -8.59 -17.69 -17.84
N LEU A 551 -7.96 -17.31 -18.94
CA LEU A 551 -6.51 -17.29 -19.08
C LEU A 551 -6.00 -16.01 -18.42
N ARG A 552 -5.19 -16.12 -17.39
CA ARG A 552 -4.70 -15.00 -16.58
C ARG A 552 -3.24 -14.72 -16.88
N VAL A 553 -2.94 -13.45 -17.13
CA VAL A 553 -1.61 -12.96 -17.50
C VAL A 553 -1.22 -11.83 -16.54
N ALA A 554 -0.02 -11.88 -15.99
CA ALA A 554 0.60 -10.75 -15.31
C ALA A 554 1.49 -10.01 -16.31
N VAL A 555 1.18 -8.74 -16.54
CA VAL A 555 2.01 -7.86 -17.34
C VAL A 555 2.76 -6.93 -16.39
N PRO A 556 4.09 -7.01 -16.30
CA PRO A 556 4.86 -6.04 -15.55
C PRO A 556 4.75 -4.67 -16.22
N GLY A 557 4.41 -3.64 -15.44
CA GLY A 557 4.36 -2.27 -15.93
C GLY A 557 3.19 -1.94 -16.85
N ARG A 558 3.40 -1.01 -17.76
CA ARG A 558 2.35 -0.48 -18.67
C ARG A 558 2.02 -1.46 -19.80
N SER A 559 0.75 -1.65 -20.04
CA SER A 559 0.22 -2.37 -21.20
C SER A 559 -1.05 -1.71 -21.69
N ASP A 560 -1.08 -1.34 -22.98
CA ASP A 560 -2.27 -0.79 -23.62
C ASP A 560 -3.17 -1.90 -24.19
N ARG A 561 -2.57 -3.04 -24.57
CA ARG A 561 -3.26 -4.25 -25.07
C ARG A 561 -2.48 -5.51 -24.74
N LEU A 562 -3.21 -6.59 -24.58
CA LEU A 562 -2.69 -7.93 -24.40
C LEU A 562 -3.08 -8.80 -25.60
N HIS A 563 -2.13 -9.54 -26.16
CA HIS A 563 -2.33 -10.52 -27.20
C HIS A 563 -2.08 -11.91 -26.63
N VAL A 564 -3.09 -12.77 -26.61
CA VAL A 564 -3.03 -14.13 -26.10
C VAL A 564 -3.29 -15.11 -27.23
N GLN A 565 -2.47 -16.14 -27.33
CA GLN A 565 -2.64 -17.23 -28.27
C GLN A 565 -2.70 -18.57 -27.54
N VAL A 566 -3.59 -19.47 -27.99
CA VAL A 566 -3.71 -20.86 -27.56
C VAL A 566 -3.59 -21.78 -28.76
N SER A 567 -2.82 -22.85 -28.62
CA SER A 567 -2.53 -23.82 -29.69
C SER A 567 -2.50 -25.25 -29.13
N THR A 568 -2.70 -26.25 -29.99
CA THR A 568 -2.46 -27.66 -29.67
C THR A 568 -0.99 -28.06 -29.85
N THR A 569 -0.16 -27.18 -30.42
CA THR A 569 1.27 -27.41 -30.62
C THR A 569 2.10 -26.31 -29.96
N SER A 570 3.23 -26.66 -29.38
CA SER A 570 4.14 -25.68 -28.74
C SER A 570 4.79 -24.70 -29.74
N SER A 571 4.76 -25.05 -31.03
CA SER A 571 5.26 -24.18 -32.11
C SER A 571 4.26 -23.13 -32.57
N PHE A 572 2.99 -23.19 -32.10
CA PHE A 572 1.89 -22.32 -32.56
C PHE A 572 1.66 -22.38 -34.09
N SER A 573 1.94 -23.51 -34.71
CA SER A 573 1.70 -23.73 -36.16
C SER A 573 0.20 -23.75 -36.49
N SER A 574 -0.66 -24.03 -35.51
CA SER A 574 -2.13 -23.95 -35.60
C SER A 574 -2.67 -23.26 -34.34
N VAL A 575 -3.09 -22.01 -34.45
CA VAL A 575 -3.63 -21.22 -33.35
C VAL A 575 -5.14 -21.43 -33.27
N LEU A 576 -5.63 -21.87 -32.11
CA LEU A 576 -7.05 -22.10 -31.85
C LEU A 576 -7.75 -20.86 -31.28
N LEU A 577 -7.06 -20.10 -30.45
CA LEU A 577 -7.50 -18.82 -29.94
C LEU A 577 -6.44 -17.79 -30.22
N ASP A 578 -6.83 -16.71 -30.86
CA ASP A 578 -6.01 -15.54 -31.16
C ASP A 578 -6.78 -14.30 -30.73
N SER A 579 -6.45 -13.74 -29.57
CA SER A 579 -7.24 -12.67 -28.94
C SER A 579 -6.38 -11.49 -28.55
N ILE A 580 -6.82 -10.30 -28.96
CA ILE A 580 -6.19 -9.03 -28.57
C ILE A 580 -7.21 -8.22 -27.76
N ASN A 581 -6.91 -7.98 -26.49
CA ASN A 581 -7.78 -7.27 -25.53
C ASN A 581 -7.00 -6.18 -24.79
N ALA A 582 -7.72 -5.24 -24.22
CA ALA A 582 -7.17 -4.31 -23.24
C ALA A 582 -7.20 -4.89 -21.80
N ASP A 583 -7.82 -6.07 -21.60
CA ASP A 583 -7.92 -6.75 -20.31
C ASP A 583 -6.80 -7.79 -20.14
N ASP A 584 -6.38 -8.03 -18.91
CA ASP A 584 -5.41 -9.04 -18.50
C ASP A 584 -6.01 -10.47 -18.43
N ARG A 585 -7.28 -10.63 -18.78
CA ARG A 585 -8.01 -11.89 -18.86
C ARG A 585 -8.57 -12.11 -20.25
N VAL A 586 -8.20 -13.24 -20.81
CA VAL A 586 -8.81 -13.75 -22.05
C VAL A 586 -9.59 -15.01 -21.71
N MET A 587 -10.83 -15.08 -22.13
CA MET A 587 -11.66 -16.26 -21.87
C MET A 587 -11.41 -17.34 -22.93
N LEU A 588 -10.89 -18.51 -22.49
CA LEU A 588 -10.89 -19.71 -23.31
C LEU A 588 -12.34 -20.21 -23.42
N PRO A 589 -12.90 -20.37 -24.63
CA PRO A 589 -14.28 -20.84 -24.80
C PRO A 589 -14.48 -22.25 -24.22
N ALA A 590 -15.72 -22.55 -23.81
CA ALA A 590 -16.11 -23.91 -23.44
C ALA A 590 -16.09 -24.85 -24.65
N GLY A 591 -16.01 -26.18 -24.41
CA GLY A 591 -16.13 -27.20 -25.43
C GLY A 591 -14.84 -27.63 -26.12
N GLY A 592 -13.68 -27.25 -25.58
CA GLY A 592 -12.39 -27.74 -26.08
C GLY A 592 -12.26 -29.26 -25.97
N ALA A 593 -11.70 -29.92 -27.00
CA ALA A 593 -11.44 -31.34 -26.98
C ALA A 593 -10.43 -31.72 -25.85
N PRO A 594 -10.59 -32.88 -25.18
CA PRO A 594 -9.60 -33.35 -24.23
C PRO A 594 -8.21 -33.44 -24.86
N GLY A 595 -7.19 -32.89 -24.17
CA GLY A 595 -5.82 -32.89 -24.68
C GLY A 595 -4.96 -31.81 -24.05
N ARG A 596 -3.70 -31.77 -24.43
CA ARG A 596 -2.74 -30.73 -24.01
C ARG A 596 -2.83 -29.52 -24.93
N TYR A 597 -2.86 -28.36 -24.35
CA TYR A 597 -2.86 -27.05 -25.00
C TYR A 597 -1.68 -26.25 -24.55
N TYR A 598 -1.13 -25.45 -25.43
CA TYR A 598 -0.03 -24.52 -25.18
C TYR A 598 -0.55 -23.11 -25.35
N TRP A 599 -0.03 -22.20 -24.57
CA TRP A 599 -0.43 -20.82 -24.68
C TRP A 599 0.70 -19.86 -24.38
N ARG A 600 0.57 -18.66 -24.90
CA ARG A 600 1.51 -17.56 -24.71
C ARG A 600 0.80 -16.22 -24.77
N ALA A 601 1.44 -15.19 -24.23
CA ALA A 601 0.93 -13.83 -24.26
C ALA A 601 2.04 -12.84 -24.57
N ARG A 602 1.70 -11.69 -25.15
CA ARG A 602 2.57 -10.51 -25.27
C ARG A 602 1.78 -9.25 -25.04
N ALA A 603 2.47 -8.19 -24.58
CA ALA A 603 1.88 -6.90 -24.30
C ALA A 603 2.20 -5.90 -25.43
N GLN A 604 1.37 -4.88 -25.58
CA GLN A 604 1.57 -3.75 -26.47
C GLN A 604 1.58 -2.45 -25.68
N THR A 605 2.49 -1.54 -26.03
CA THR A 605 2.46 -0.12 -25.64
C THR A 605 2.43 0.75 -26.89
N GLN A 606 2.47 2.06 -26.72
CA GLN A 606 2.58 3.01 -27.85
C GLN A 606 3.82 2.77 -28.73
N THR A 607 4.87 2.15 -28.16
CA THR A 607 6.09 1.82 -28.90
C THR A 607 5.99 0.54 -29.73
N GLY A 608 4.90 -0.22 -29.61
CA GLY A 608 4.64 -1.45 -30.35
C GLY A 608 4.43 -2.68 -29.46
N TRP A 609 4.47 -3.85 -30.08
CA TRP A 609 4.38 -5.14 -29.38
C TRP A 609 5.73 -5.53 -28.76
N GLY A 610 5.68 -6.00 -27.50
CA GLY A 610 6.82 -6.64 -26.83
C GLY A 610 6.99 -8.10 -27.24
N GLU A 611 7.96 -8.74 -26.58
CA GLU A 611 8.25 -10.15 -26.74
C GLU A 611 7.12 -11.04 -26.20
N TRP A 612 6.99 -12.23 -26.78
CA TRP A 612 6.09 -13.25 -26.25
C TRP A 612 6.59 -13.76 -24.90
N SER A 613 5.67 -14.08 -23.99
CA SER A 613 5.96 -14.85 -22.78
C SER A 613 6.65 -16.17 -23.10
N THR A 614 7.29 -16.77 -22.11
CA THR A 614 7.57 -18.21 -22.17
C THR A 614 6.26 -18.96 -22.42
N VAL A 615 6.34 -20.01 -23.26
CA VAL A 615 5.19 -20.86 -23.53
C VAL A 615 4.95 -21.76 -22.31
N ASP A 616 3.70 -21.86 -21.87
CA ASP A 616 3.29 -22.83 -20.87
C ASP A 616 2.15 -23.70 -21.42
N SER A 617 1.78 -24.72 -20.69
CA SER A 617 0.77 -25.66 -21.10
C SER A 617 -0.26 -25.96 -20.03
N PHE A 618 -1.45 -26.38 -20.47
CA PHE A 618 -2.52 -26.90 -19.64
C PHE A 618 -3.21 -28.08 -20.35
N GLN A 619 -3.97 -28.85 -19.62
CA GLN A 619 -4.74 -29.96 -20.16
C GLN A 619 -6.22 -29.66 -20.04
N ILE A 620 -6.95 -29.75 -21.15
CA ILE A 620 -8.40 -29.90 -21.09
C ILE A 620 -8.67 -31.36 -20.77
N ALA A 621 -9.34 -31.62 -19.65
CA ALA A 621 -9.60 -32.94 -19.14
C ALA A 621 -11.08 -33.08 -18.74
N GLY A 622 -11.58 -34.31 -18.72
CA GLY A 622 -12.84 -34.63 -18.08
C GLY A 622 -12.81 -34.31 -16.58
N PRO A 623 -13.96 -34.30 -15.93
CA PRO A 623 -14.03 -34.03 -14.50
C PRO A 623 -13.29 -35.09 -13.70
N TYR A 624 -12.49 -34.72 -12.73
CA TYR A 624 -11.78 -35.63 -11.84
C TYR A 624 -11.73 -35.10 -10.42
N LEU A 625 -11.60 -36.01 -9.47
CA LEU A 625 -11.37 -35.78 -8.06
C LEU A 625 -10.49 -36.89 -7.52
N THR A 626 -9.37 -36.53 -6.88
CA THR A 626 -8.43 -37.50 -6.28
C THR A 626 -7.94 -36.97 -4.96
N ILE A 627 -8.04 -37.76 -3.90
CA ILE A 627 -7.48 -37.43 -2.61
C ILE A 627 -5.95 -37.52 -2.69
N ALA A 628 -5.27 -36.45 -2.25
CA ALA A 628 -3.82 -36.36 -2.26
C ALA A 628 -3.21 -36.67 -0.87
N LYS A 629 -3.94 -36.34 0.23
CA LYS A 629 -3.57 -36.71 1.59
C LYS A 629 -4.82 -37.11 2.37
N PRO A 630 -4.74 -38.14 3.24
CA PRO A 630 -3.59 -39.02 3.47
C PRO A 630 -3.31 -39.93 2.28
N ASP A 631 -2.02 -40.07 1.91
CA ASP A 631 -1.53 -40.92 0.79
C ASP A 631 -0.84 -42.19 1.27
N GLN A 632 -0.70 -42.34 2.58
CA GLN A 632 -0.17 -43.49 3.30
C GLN A 632 -0.99 -43.75 4.56
N ASP A 633 -0.84 -44.89 5.16
CA ASP A 633 -1.47 -45.19 6.45
C ASP A 633 -0.99 -44.21 7.50
N VAL A 634 -1.95 -43.61 8.22
CA VAL A 634 -1.66 -42.56 9.21
C VAL A 634 -2.38 -42.86 10.51
N ARG A 635 -1.79 -42.31 11.60
CA ARG A 635 -2.35 -42.38 12.94
C ARG A 635 -2.74 -40.99 13.40
N TRP A 636 -4.02 -40.77 13.65
CA TRP A 636 -4.60 -39.51 14.08
C TRP A 636 -5.09 -39.58 15.52
N MET A 637 -4.78 -38.56 16.30
CA MET A 637 -5.19 -38.49 17.71
C MET A 637 -6.44 -37.63 17.85
N HIS A 638 -7.28 -37.97 18.82
CA HIS A 638 -8.36 -37.11 19.23
C HIS A 638 -7.83 -35.71 19.64
N ASP A 639 -8.64 -34.72 19.45
CA ASP A 639 -8.38 -33.29 19.73
C ASP A 639 -7.19 -32.66 18.95
N SER A 640 -6.59 -33.40 18.02
CA SER A 640 -5.51 -32.95 17.14
C SER A 640 -6.04 -32.69 15.73
N SER A 641 -5.36 -31.78 15.00
CA SER A 641 -5.78 -31.36 13.66
C SER A 641 -4.91 -31.97 12.58
N TYR A 642 -5.55 -32.46 11.50
CA TYR A 642 -4.88 -33.10 10.37
C TYR A 642 -5.41 -32.60 9.05
N ALA A 643 -4.52 -32.42 8.08
CA ALA A 643 -4.89 -31.95 6.75
C ALA A 643 -5.42 -33.11 5.89
N ILE A 644 -6.56 -32.86 5.25
CA ILE A 644 -7.12 -33.70 4.18
C ILE A 644 -6.99 -32.85 2.92
N THR A 645 -6.24 -33.35 1.91
CA THR A 645 -6.04 -32.62 0.67
C THR A 645 -6.45 -33.43 -0.54
N TRP A 646 -6.86 -32.76 -1.59
CA TRP A 646 -7.28 -33.39 -2.85
C TRP A 646 -6.88 -32.53 -4.05
N GLN A 647 -6.86 -33.19 -5.21
CA GLN A 647 -6.70 -32.54 -6.51
C GLN A 647 -7.99 -32.69 -7.31
N THR A 648 -8.45 -31.65 -7.91
CA THR A 648 -9.66 -31.65 -8.72
C THR A 648 -9.68 -30.49 -9.71
N ASN A 649 -10.43 -30.67 -10.82
CA ASN A 649 -10.82 -29.58 -11.70
C ASN A 649 -12.33 -29.26 -11.57
N LEU A 650 -13.03 -29.88 -10.62
CA LEU A 650 -14.45 -29.68 -10.39
C LEU A 650 -14.74 -28.26 -9.84
N ARG A 651 -15.94 -27.79 -10.12
CA ARG A 651 -16.52 -26.58 -9.54
C ARG A 651 -17.50 -26.94 -8.44
N GLY A 652 -17.96 -25.93 -7.71
CA GLY A 652 -18.91 -26.13 -6.63
C GLY A 652 -18.25 -26.61 -5.34
N SER A 653 -18.97 -27.42 -4.56
CA SER A 653 -18.53 -27.87 -3.26
C SER A 653 -18.42 -29.38 -3.16
N VAL A 654 -17.63 -29.87 -2.22
CA VAL A 654 -17.45 -31.27 -1.88
C VAL A 654 -17.83 -31.51 -0.43
N GLN A 655 -18.34 -32.71 -0.15
CA GLN A 655 -18.53 -33.25 1.19
C GLN A 655 -17.36 -34.16 1.52
N ILE A 656 -16.91 -34.14 2.77
CA ILE A 656 -15.82 -34.98 3.28
C ILE A 656 -16.37 -35.87 4.38
N ASP A 657 -16.22 -37.20 4.23
CA ASP A 657 -16.70 -38.21 5.17
C ASP A 657 -15.55 -39.07 5.69
N LEU A 658 -15.66 -39.47 6.96
CA LEU A 658 -14.88 -40.55 7.56
C LEU A 658 -15.68 -41.85 7.36
N MET A 659 -15.07 -42.82 6.72
CA MET A 659 -15.70 -44.08 6.31
C MET A 659 -15.15 -45.25 7.12
N LEU A 660 -15.99 -46.24 7.38
CA LEU A 660 -15.56 -47.58 7.79
C LEU A 660 -16.21 -48.62 6.84
N GLY A 661 -15.44 -49.12 5.89
CA GLY A 661 -15.99 -49.79 4.73
C GLY A 661 -16.94 -48.85 3.96
N ASP A 662 -18.16 -49.31 3.69
CA ASP A 662 -19.16 -48.53 2.98
C ASP A 662 -19.97 -47.57 3.86
N TYR A 663 -19.76 -47.58 5.17
CA TYR A 663 -20.54 -46.77 6.11
C TYR A 663 -19.88 -45.44 6.43
N VAL A 664 -20.65 -44.35 6.40
CA VAL A 664 -20.24 -43.03 6.91
C VAL A 664 -20.32 -43.07 8.43
N ILE A 665 -19.19 -42.89 9.08
CA ILE A 665 -19.10 -42.81 10.55
C ILE A 665 -19.25 -41.37 11.02
N VAL A 666 -18.59 -40.45 10.32
CA VAL A 666 -18.64 -39.02 10.61
C VAL A 666 -18.65 -38.25 9.30
N THR A 667 -19.57 -37.34 9.11
CA THR A 667 -19.42 -36.31 8.11
C THR A 667 -18.47 -35.24 8.67
N ILE A 668 -17.23 -35.28 8.22
CA ILE A 668 -16.17 -34.37 8.66
C ILE A 668 -16.52 -32.94 8.30
N LYS A 669 -16.99 -32.75 7.08
CA LYS A 669 -17.46 -31.46 6.60
C LYS A 669 -18.49 -31.65 5.48
N ASP A 670 -19.66 -31.05 5.67
CA ASP A 670 -20.78 -31.20 4.74
C ASP A 670 -20.57 -30.43 3.42
N SER A 671 -19.88 -29.27 3.46
CA SER A 671 -19.63 -28.47 2.27
C SER A 671 -18.32 -27.71 2.40
N VAL A 672 -17.42 -27.91 1.42
CA VAL A 672 -16.15 -27.18 1.24
C VAL A 672 -16.04 -26.85 -0.25
N PRO A 673 -15.62 -25.64 -0.66
CA PRO A 673 -15.37 -25.38 -2.07
C PRO A 673 -14.40 -26.41 -2.66
N ALA A 674 -14.73 -27.01 -3.78
CA ALA A 674 -13.86 -28.00 -4.44
C ALA A 674 -12.48 -27.40 -4.77
N SER A 675 -12.47 -26.10 -5.13
CA SER A 675 -11.26 -25.33 -5.42
C SER A 675 -10.35 -25.09 -4.21
N ALA A 676 -10.83 -25.32 -2.98
CA ALA A 676 -10.01 -25.22 -1.78
C ALA A 676 -8.90 -26.28 -1.73
N GLN A 677 -9.14 -27.43 -2.35
CA GLN A 677 -8.18 -28.54 -2.45
C GLN A 677 -7.59 -29.02 -1.12
N GLY A 678 -8.15 -28.54 0.00
CA GLY A 678 -7.71 -28.91 1.33
C GLY A 678 -8.70 -28.53 2.42
N PHE A 679 -8.68 -29.30 3.53
CA PHE A 679 -9.46 -29.08 4.73
C PHE A 679 -8.69 -29.53 5.95
N LEU A 680 -8.60 -28.71 6.97
CA LEU A 680 -7.99 -29.06 8.25
C LEU A 680 -9.06 -29.60 9.18
N TRP A 681 -9.00 -30.89 9.50
CA TRP A 681 -9.95 -31.55 10.39
C TRP A 681 -9.37 -31.70 11.79
N LYS A 682 -10.02 -31.10 12.78
CA LYS A 682 -9.76 -31.40 14.19
C LYS A 682 -10.59 -32.64 14.59
N VAL A 683 -9.94 -33.74 14.90
CA VAL A 683 -10.61 -35.01 15.23
C VAL A 683 -11.37 -34.90 16.55
N PRO A 684 -12.72 -34.95 16.52
CA PRO A 684 -13.49 -34.84 17.77
C PRO A 684 -13.21 -36.02 18.71
N VAL A 685 -13.22 -35.78 20.00
CA VAL A 685 -13.07 -36.82 21.03
C VAL A 685 -14.20 -37.88 20.98
N SER A 686 -15.34 -37.54 20.38
CA SER A 686 -16.48 -38.43 20.18
C SER A 686 -16.32 -39.39 18.98
N THR A 687 -15.28 -39.21 18.13
CA THR A 687 -15.04 -40.11 17.00
C THR A 687 -14.61 -41.46 17.52
N PRO A 688 -15.26 -42.58 17.12
CA PRO A 688 -14.90 -43.91 17.60
C PRO A 688 -13.45 -44.26 17.23
N ILE A 689 -12.80 -45.04 18.06
CA ILE A 689 -11.46 -45.58 17.80
C ILE A 689 -11.57 -46.71 16.76
N SER A 690 -10.77 -46.68 15.72
CA SER A 690 -10.63 -47.73 14.72
C SER A 690 -9.33 -47.57 13.94
N LYS A 691 -8.80 -48.70 13.41
CA LYS A 691 -7.60 -48.73 12.57
C LYS A 691 -7.94 -48.76 11.07
N ASN A 692 -9.20 -48.82 10.71
CA ASN A 692 -9.61 -49.13 9.35
C ASN A 692 -10.47 -48.01 8.74
N TYR A 693 -10.29 -46.78 9.17
CA TYR A 693 -10.97 -45.66 8.56
C TYR A 693 -10.38 -45.28 7.21
N GLN A 694 -11.21 -44.70 6.36
CA GLN A 694 -10.85 -44.09 5.10
C GLN A 694 -11.51 -42.73 4.99
N ILE A 695 -10.91 -41.84 4.21
CA ILE A 695 -11.53 -40.55 3.87
C ILE A 695 -12.22 -40.71 2.51
N ARG A 696 -13.46 -40.25 2.41
CA ARG A 696 -14.19 -40.12 1.15
C ARG A 696 -14.54 -38.66 0.91
N ILE A 697 -14.32 -38.24 -0.33
CA ILE A 697 -14.72 -36.91 -0.81
C ILE A 697 -15.72 -37.09 -1.95
N THR A 698 -16.87 -36.40 -1.83
CA THR A 698 -17.99 -36.51 -2.79
C THR A 698 -18.43 -35.10 -3.21
N PRO A 699 -18.50 -34.77 -4.51
CA PRO A 699 -19.09 -33.54 -5.02
C PRO A 699 -20.59 -33.45 -4.69
N ARG A 700 -21.05 -32.26 -4.34
CA ARG A 700 -22.45 -32.03 -3.95
C ARG A 700 -23.34 -31.58 -5.10
N GLU A 701 -22.78 -30.94 -6.12
CA GLU A 701 -23.57 -30.41 -7.22
C GLU A 701 -23.51 -31.26 -8.48
N ALA A 702 -24.67 -31.34 -9.18
CA ALA A 702 -24.72 -31.91 -10.51
C ALA A 702 -23.88 -31.07 -11.50
N PRO A 703 -23.23 -31.65 -12.52
CA PRO A 703 -23.34 -33.06 -12.92
C PRO A 703 -22.32 -34.00 -12.26
N TYR A 704 -21.61 -33.56 -11.23
CA TYR A 704 -20.42 -34.26 -10.72
C TYR A 704 -20.69 -35.25 -9.59
N THR A 705 -21.93 -35.39 -9.12
CA THR A 705 -22.30 -36.20 -7.95
C THR A 705 -21.89 -37.69 -8.05
N GLY A 706 -21.63 -38.19 -9.26
CA GLY A 706 -21.13 -39.54 -9.48
C GLY A 706 -19.61 -39.70 -9.38
N ILE A 707 -18.86 -38.62 -9.19
CA ILE A 707 -17.39 -38.61 -9.12
C ILE A 707 -16.99 -38.58 -7.63
N THR A 708 -16.66 -39.74 -7.07
CA THR A 708 -16.21 -39.84 -5.69
C THR A 708 -14.74 -40.27 -5.64
N SER A 709 -14.03 -39.86 -4.61
CA SER A 709 -12.69 -40.33 -4.29
C SER A 709 -12.65 -40.86 -2.87
N THR A 710 -12.07 -42.01 -2.67
CA THR A 710 -11.86 -42.63 -1.34
C THR A 710 -10.39 -43.00 -1.22
N THR A 711 -9.79 -42.75 -0.05
CA THR A 711 -8.38 -43.11 0.20
C THR A 711 -8.20 -44.63 0.11
N THR A 712 -7.08 -45.07 -0.47
CA THR A 712 -6.60 -46.45 -0.37
C THR A 712 -5.87 -46.69 0.96
N SER A 713 -5.26 -45.65 1.51
CA SER A 713 -4.60 -45.61 2.81
C SER A 713 -5.61 -45.59 3.96
N LEU A 714 -5.23 -46.18 5.06
CA LEU A 714 -6.05 -46.27 6.27
C LEU A 714 -5.69 -45.18 7.26
N VAL A 715 -6.73 -44.71 7.96
CA VAL A 715 -6.61 -43.75 9.05
C VAL A 715 -6.92 -44.49 10.36
N GLU A 716 -5.92 -44.62 11.22
CA GLU A 716 -6.10 -45.11 12.60
C GLU A 716 -6.43 -43.87 13.49
N ILE A 717 -7.60 -43.88 14.12
CA ILE A 717 -7.95 -42.89 15.15
C ILE A 717 -7.74 -43.52 16.52
N VAL A 718 -6.99 -42.79 17.37
CA VAL A 718 -6.63 -43.23 18.71
C VAL A 718 -6.95 -42.15 19.73
N THR A 719 -7.21 -42.56 20.98
CA THR A 719 -7.26 -41.65 22.12
C THR A 719 -5.84 -41.40 22.61
N PHE A 720 -5.57 -40.23 23.08
CA PHE A 720 -4.35 -39.96 23.82
C PHE A 720 -4.50 -40.65 25.19
N THR A 721 -4.18 -41.93 25.26
CA THR A 721 -3.89 -42.62 26.51
C THR A 721 -2.43 -42.34 26.77
N GLY A 722 -2.12 -41.54 27.81
CA GLY A 722 -0.77 -41.10 28.09
C GLY A 722 0.28 -42.18 27.87
N VAL A 723 1.23 -41.86 26.98
CA VAL A 723 2.49 -42.56 26.70
C VAL A 723 2.37 -44.08 26.43
N ASP A 724 2.34 -44.43 25.12
CA ASP A 724 3.05 -45.63 24.70
C ASP A 724 4.53 -45.38 25.03
N GLU A 725 5.05 -45.98 26.07
CA GLU A 725 6.46 -46.21 26.26
C GLU A 725 6.98 -47.02 25.08
N GLU A 726 7.38 -46.33 24.02
CA GLU A 726 8.43 -46.91 23.19
C GLU A 726 9.59 -47.09 24.17
N VAL A 727 9.99 -48.32 24.38
CA VAL A 727 11.18 -48.66 25.12
C VAL A 727 12.38 -48.10 24.35
N LEU A 728 12.53 -46.80 24.42
CA LEU A 728 13.77 -46.12 24.02
C LEU A 728 14.83 -46.62 24.98
N ALA A 729 15.99 -47.01 24.44
CA ALA A 729 17.20 -47.24 25.22
C ALA A 729 17.31 -46.11 26.28
N PRO A 730 17.66 -46.42 27.52
CA PRO A 730 17.64 -45.45 28.61
C PRO A 730 18.34 -44.16 28.17
N SER A 731 17.60 -43.04 28.22
CA SER A 731 18.12 -41.73 27.87
C SER A 731 19.35 -41.45 28.71
N PRO A 732 20.49 -41.09 28.14
CA PRO A 732 21.65 -40.70 28.87
C PRO A 732 21.45 -39.39 29.67
N VAL A 733 20.34 -38.72 29.44
CA VAL A 733 19.96 -37.47 30.11
C VAL A 733 19.03 -37.75 31.27
N SER A 734 19.34 -37.23 32.44
CA SER A 734 18.52 -37.28 33.65
C SER A 734 18.06 -35.88 34.02
N VAL A 735 16.77 -35.74 34.36
CA VAL A 735 16.13 -34.48 34.75
C VAL A 735 15.39 -34.72 36.07
N VAL A 736 15.88 -34.13 37.17
CA VAL A 736 15.38 -34.36 38.55
C VAL A 736 15.42 -33.08 39.39
N PRO A 737 14.60 -32.88 40.44
CA PRO A 737 13.53 -33.75 40.90
C PRO A 737 12.26 -33.59 40.02
N GLN A 738 11.33 -34.51 40.16
CA GLN A 738 10.01 -34.40 39.57
C GLN A 738 8.93 -34.79 40.58
N PRO A 739 8.05 -33.87 40.95
CA PRO A 739 7.99 -32.45 40.52
C PRO A 739 9.19 -31.65 41.05
N ALA A 740 9.55 -30.60 40.29
CA ALA A 740 10.56 -29.62 40.74
C ALA A 740 9.84 -28.52 41.53
N GLN A 741 10.46 -28.10 42.65
CA GLN A 741 9.98 -26.97 43.46
C GLN A 741 10.77 -25.68 43.17
N ASP A 742 12.04 -25.67 43.56
CA ASP A 742 12.90 -24.50 43.44
C ASP A 742 13.91 -24.62 42.28
N VAL A 743 14.39 -25.85 42.06
CA VAL A 743 15.52 -26.13 41.19
C VAL A 743 15.31 -27.42 40.43
N LEU A 744 15.70 -27.43 39.19
CA LEU A 744 15.73 -28.58 38.31
C LEU A 744 17.18 -28.90 37.92
N PHE A 745 17.61 -30.11 38.15
CA PHE A 745 18.92 -30.59 37.73
C PHE A 745 18.80 -31.38 36.44
N VAL A 746 19.55 -30.98 35.45
CA VAL A 746 19.70 -31.67 34.17
C VAL A 746 21.12 -32.23 34.08
N SER A 747 21.27 -33.52 33.78
CA SER A 747 22.58 -34.14 33.63
C SER A 747 22.66 -35.11 32.46
N ASN A 748 23.83 -35.16 31.80
CA ASN A 748 24.15 -36.11 30.75
C ASN A 748 25.60 -36.58 30.97
N VAL A 749 25.75 -37.80 31.45
CA VAL A 749 27.05 -38.37 31.89
C VAL A 749 27.90 -38.81 30.69
N GLY A 750 27.29 -39.05 29.53
CA GLY A 750 28.01 -39.59 28.37
C GLY A 750 28.65 -38.55 27.44
N SER A 751 27.88 -37.53 27.03
CA SER A 751 28.28 -36.57 25.98
C SER A 751 28.31 -35.13 26.47
N GLY A 752 28.01 -34.88 27.76
CA GLY A 752 27.87 -33.52 28.29
C GLY A 752 26.64 -32.77 27.81
N LEU A 753 26.44 -31.57 28.36
CA LEU A 753 25.31 -30.69 28.05
C LEU A 753 25.86 -29.46 27.31
N ARG A 754 25.30 -29.16 26.13
CA ARG A 754 25.61 -27.96 25.37
C ARG A 754 24.59 -26.86 25.65
N GLN A 755 23.32 -27.19 25.60
CA GLN A 755 22.23 -26.26 25.87
C GLN A 755 21.03 -26.99 26.47
N VAL A 756 20.33 -26.31 27.37
CA VAL A 756 19.03 -26.74 27.90
C VAL A 756 18.03 -25.64 27.68
N ARG A 757 16.89 -25.99 27.10
CA ARG A 757 15.75 -25.09 26.88
C ARG A 757 14.49 -25.61 27.54
N LEU A 758 13.77 -24.75 28.23
CA LEU A 758 12.46 -25.05 28.81
C LEU A 758 11.36 -24.38 28.02
N PHE A 759 10.30 -25.12 27.80
CA PHE A 759 9.09 -24.63 27.12
C PHE A 759 7.88 -24.89 28.02
N ALA A 760 7.00 -23.90 28.11
CA ALA A 760 5.68 -24.07 28.68
C ALA A 760 4.83 -25.05 27.86
N SER A 761 3.74 -25.53 28.43
CA SER A 761 2.78 -26.40 27.72
C SER A 761 2.15 -25.73 26.49
N THR A 762 2.19 -24.40 26.43
CA THR A 762 1.76 -23.58 25.29
C THR A 762 2.75 -23.60 24.10
N GLY A 763 3.96 -24.12 24.29
CA GLY A 763 5.06 -24.09 23.34
C GLY A 763 5.97 -22.86 23.48
N GLU A 764 5.67 -21.93 24.36
CA GLU A 764 6.50 -20.77 24.64
C GLU A 764 7.82 -21.17 25.32
N GLN A 765 8.95 -20.65 24.86
CA GLN A 765 10.25 -20.87 25.50
C GLN A 765 10.39 -19.94 26.70
N VAL A 766 10.39 -20.54 27.90
CA VAL A 766 10.44 -19.83 29.19
C VAL A 766 11.83 -19.70 29.75
N ALA A 767 12.77 -20.57 29.35
CA ALA A 767 14.16 -20.49 29.77
C ALA A 767 15.10 -21.11 28.72
N VAL A 768 16.31 -20.54 28.60
CA VAL A 768 17.43 -21.14 27.85
C VAL A 768 18.72 -20.98 28.65
N VAL A 769 19.46 -22.07 28.81
CA VAL A 769 20.69 -22.12 29.57
C VAL A 769 21.78 -22.76 28.72
N GLN A 770 22.85 -22.03 28.47
CA GLN A 770 24.06 -22.60 27.90
C GLN A 770 24.83 -23.41 28.98
N CYS A 771 25.34 -24.55 28.61
CA CYS A 771 25.96 -25.50 29.51
C CYS A 771 27.40 -25.81 29.07
N ASP A 772 28.26 -26.05 30.02
CA ASP A 772 29.69 -26.30 29.80
C ASP A 772 30.20 -27.54 30.56
N GLY A 773 29.28 -28.49 30.84
CA GLY A 773 29.64 -29.69 31.63
C GLY A 773 28.61 -30.81 31.48
N THR A 774 28.69 -31.77 32.36
CA THR A 774 27.79 -32.96 32.39
C THR A 774 26.52 -32.75 33.22
N ARG A 775 26.45 -31.67 33.98
CA ARG A 775 25.31 -31.37 34.88
C ARG A 775 25.07 -29.87 34.95
N ARG A 776 23.79 -29.48 34.92
CA ARG A 776 23.36 -28.06 35.06
C ARG A 776 22.19 -27.97 36.02
N GLU A 777 22.23 -26.93 36.84
CA GLU A 777 21.13 -26.51 37.73
C GLU A 777 20.36 -25.39 37.04
N ILE A 778 19.04 -25.47 37.06
CA ILE A 778 18.11 -24.48 36.46
C ILE A 778 17.16 -24.05 37.57
N ASP A 779 17.16 -22.77 37.88
CA ASP A 779 16.24 -22.14 38.81
C ASP A 779 14.86 -22.09 38.18
N VAL A 780 13.85 -22.64 38.85
CA VAL A 780 12.45 -22.70 38.39
C VAL A 780 11.48 -22.00 39.35
N ARG A 781 11.99 -21.30 40.37
CA ARG A 781 11.16 -20.64 41.39
C ARG A 781 10.19 -19.58 40.83
N GLU A 782 10.57 -18.93 39.73
CA GLU A 782 9.72 -17.93 39.09
C GLU A 782 8.78 -18.49 38.02
N LEU A 783 8.88 -19.81 37.73
CA LEU A 783 7.99 -20.43 36.76
C LEU A 783 6.65 -20.78 37.41
N PRO A 784 5.49 -20.49 36.79
CA PRO A 784 4.20 -20.90 37.28
C PRO A 784 4.07 -22.42 37.50
N ASN A 785 3.27 -22.85 38.47
CA ASN A 785 2.95 -24.26 38.63
C ASN A 785 2.37 -24.84 37.34
N GLY A 786 2.95 -25.92 36.84
CA GLY A 786 2.50 -26.49 35.57
C GLY A 786 3.46 -27.49 34.98
N MET A 787 3.14 -27.94 33.78
CA MET A 787 3.95 -28.89 33.03
C MET A 787 4.80 -28.15 31.99
N TYR A 788 6.09 -28.51 31.98
CA TYR A 788 7.11 -27.97 31.10
C TYR A 788 7.78 -29.07 30.28
N ILE A 789 8.29 -28.71 29.13
CA ILE A 789 9.12 -29.56 28.29
C ILE A 789 10.56 -29.07 28.37
N VAL A 790 11.47 -29.92 28.78
CA VAL A 790 12.90 -29.68 28.77
C VAL A 790 13.50 -30.30 27.52
N LEU A 791 14.07 -29.47 26.66
CA LEU A 791 14.85 -29.92 25.51
C LEU A 791 16.34 -29.76 25.82
N VAL A 792 17.06 -30.86 25.77
CA VAL A 792 18.49 -30.93 26.09
C VAL A 792 19.27 -31.20 24.80
N GLU A 793 20.23 -30.39 24.48
CA GLU A 793 21.18 -30.60 23.39
C GLU A 793 22.56 -30.94 23.98
N ASP A 794 23.17 -32.02 23.51
CA ASP A 794 24.51 -32.42 23.92
C ASP A 794 25.61 -31.91 22.97
N TYR A 795 26.89 -32.07 23.34
CA TYR A 795 28.00 -31.63 22.49
C TYR A 795 28.16 -32.42 21.19
N LEU A 796 27.44 -33.54 21.02
CA LEU A 796 27.38 -34.29 19.76
C LEU A 796 26.23 -33.84 18.85
N GLY A 797 25.48 -32.77 19.23
CA GLY A 797 24.36 -32.25 18.50
C GLY A 797 23.06 -33.07 18.58
N ARG A 798 23.02 -34.05 19.52
CA ARG A 798 21.81 -34.85 19.72
C ARG A 798 20.87 -34.12 20.67
N SER A 799 19.57 -34.21 20.41
CA SER A 799 18.53 -33.58 21.22
C SER A 799 17.73 -34.63 21.99
N PHE A 800 17.48 -34.35 23.26
CA PHE A 800 16.72 -35.20 24.17
C PHE A 800 15.59 -34.39 24.78
N ARG A 801 14.40 -34.99 24.85
CA ARG A 801 13.18 -34.31 25.32
C ARG A 801 12.68 -34.97 26.60
N HIS A 802 12.49 -34.18 27.66
CA HIS A 802 11.94 -34.59 28.92
C HIS A 802 10.76 -33.75 29.32
N ARG A 803 9.80 -34.37 30.00
CA ARG A 803 8.68 -33.66 30.60
C ARG A 803 8.98 -33.41 32.06
N VAL A 804 8.71 -32.23 32.57
CA VAL A 804 8.89 -31.82 33.94
C VAL A 804 7.64 -31.16 34.47
N VAL A 805 7.30 -31.45 35.75
CA VAL A 805 6.26 -30.72 36.46
C VAL A 805 6.95 -29.80 37.47
N VAL A 806 6.58 -28.51 37.42
CA VAL A 806 6.97 -27.53 38.43
C VAL A 806 5.78 -27.37 39.38
N ASN A 807 6.00 -27.47 40.65
CA ASN A 807 4.97 -27.38 41.67
C ASN A 807 5.57 -26.83 42.98
N HIS A 808 5.40 -25.52 43.20
CA HIS A 808 5.84 -24.78 44.39
C HIS A 808 4.97 -25.03 45.60
#